data_ae25777e47bc21ffda8b1eac77f8cdf9
#
_entry.id   ae25777e47bc21ffda8b1eac77f8cdf9
#
_cell.length_a   1.000
_cell.length_b   1.000
_cell.length_c   1.000
_cell.angle_alpha   90.00
_cell.angle_beta   90.00
_cell.angle_gamma   90.00
#
_symmetry.space_group_name_H-M   'P 1'
#
loop_
_entity.id
_entity.type
_entity.pdbx_description
1 polymer ?
#
loop_
_entity_poly.entity_id
_entity_poly.type
_entity_poly.pdbx_seq_one_letter_code
_entity_poly.pdbx_strand_id
1 'polypeptide(L)'
;MASLRNANPRLKNYFKENYIPQVCEVLDTRGGGHGPTALLCGILVTCPEDPLRYLEGMIMVIIKSGLQNLLWDMCIAPSMKPNIRRLSETYLEQLFELDDQLMTPELMIKACSFYTGHLVKTHFCTWRDIARTNENVALAEKMNRAVTCYNFRLQKSVFHHWHSYMEDQKEKLKNMLLRIQQIIYCHKLSIILTKWRNRARLKSKKKEDEMILKHELQLKKWKNRLILKRATAEESNFPEQSSSEGSLVDETLKCDISLLPERAILQIFFYLSLKDVVICGQVNHAWMLMTQLNSLWNAIDFSTVKNVIPDKYILSTLQRWRLNVLRLNFHGCLLRPKAFRSVSHCRNLQELNVSDCPTFTDESMRHISEGCPGVLYLNLSNTTITNRTMRLLPRHFHNLQNLSLAYCRGFTDKGLQYLNLGNGCHKLIYLDLSGCTQISVQGFRYIANSCTGITHLTINDMPTLTDNCVKALVEKCSRITSLVFTGAPHISDCTFKALSTCKLRKIRFEGNKRVTDASFKYIDKNYPNLSHIYMADCKGITDSSLRSLSPLRQLTVLNLANCVRIGDMGLRQFLDGPASIRIRELNLSNCVRLSDASVMKLSERCPNLNYLSLRNCDHLTAQGIGYIVNIFSLVSIDLSGTDISNEGLNVLSKHKKLKELSVSECYRITDVGIQAFCKSSLILEHLDVSYCSQLSDMIIKALAIYCINLTSLSVAGCPKITDSAMEMLSAKCHYLHILDISGCVLLTDQILEDLQIGCKQLRILKMQYCTNISKKAAQRMSSKVQQQEYNSNDPPRWFGYDREGDPLTELDNVTPSKGASELTVEKSTYSSEEQAA
;
A
#
# COMPACT_ATOMS: atom_id res chain seq x y z
N MET A 1 -12.39 30.49 -18.99
CA MET A 1 -13.87 30.29 -19.14
C MET A 1 -14.45 29.12 -18.32
N ALA A 2 -13.74 28.08 -18.01
CA ALA A 2 -14.27 26.98 -17.17
C ALA A 2 -14.52 27.34 -15.68
N SER A 3 -13.79 28.33 -15.14
CA SER A 3 -13.91 28.77 -13.73
C SER A 3 -15.11 29.71 -13.45
N LEU A 4 -15.70 30.30 -14.47
CA LEU A 4 -16.82 31.23 -14.34
C LEU A 4 -18.20 30.53 -14.22
N ARG A 5 -18.26 29.19 -14.34
CA ARG A 5 -19.53 28.46 -14.24
C ARG A 5 -20.13 28.43 -12.83
N ASN A 6 -19.33 28.69 -11.80
CA ASN A 6 -19.76 28.65 -10.39
C ASN A 6 -19.77 30.02 -9.69
N ALA A 7 -19.68 31.11 -10.44
CA ALA A 7 -19.69 32.45 -9.88
C ALA A 7 -21.09 32.89 -9.42
N ASN A 8 -21.13 33.75 -8.38
CA ASN A 8 -22.32 34.31 -7.79
C ASN A 8 -23.28 34.84 -8.87
N PRO A 9 -24.61 34.58 -8.81
CA PRO A 9 -25.59 35.00 -9.82
C PRO A 9 -25.59 36.53 -10.12
N ARG A 10 -25.23 37.38 -9.15
CA ARG A 10 -25.10 38.81 -9.31
C ARG A 10 -23.93 39.23 -10.20
N LEU A 11 -22.79 38.55 -10.03
CA LEU A 11 -21.62 38.73 -10.88
C LEU A 11 -21.86 38.25 -12.31
N LYS A 12 -22.62 37.16 -12.45
CA LYS A 12 -23.00 36.60 -13.75
C LYS A 12 -23.95 37.52 -14.53
N ASN A 13 -24.90 38.19 -13.86
CA ASN A 13 -25.77 39.19 -14.45
C ASN A 13 -24.99 40.46 -14.81
N TYR A 14 -24.11 40.93 -13.92
CA TYR A 14 -23.24 42.11 -14.20
C TYR A 14 -22.39 41.90 -15.44
N PHE A 15 -21.77 40.70 -15.59
CA PHE A 15 -20.99 40.37 -16.77
C PHE A 15 -21.81 40.29 -18.06
N LYS A 16 -23.09 39.88 -17.94
CA LYS A 16 -23.98 39.74 -19.06
C LYS A 16 -24.56 41.10 -19.51
N GLU A 17 -24.84 42.00 -18.56
CA GLU A 17 -25.40 43.34 -18.79
C GLU A 17 -24.37 44.33 -19.34
N ASN A 18 -23.07 44.11 -19.03
CA ASN A 18 -22.00 45.04 -19.39
C ASN A 18 -21.05 44.52 -20.48
N TYR A 19 -21.44 43.52 -21.28
CA TYR A 19 -20.69 42.96 -22.40
C TYR A 19 -19.24 42.54 -22.10
N ILE A 20 -18.94 42.19 -20.86
CA ILE A 20 -17.60 41.83 -20.36
C ILE A 20 -17.01 40.55 -21.02
N PRO A 21 -17.79 39.56 -21.50
CA PRO A 21 -17.26 38.43 -22.27
C PRO A 21 -16.47 38.86 -23.52
N GLN A 22 -16.88 39.92 -24.19
CA GLN A 22 -16.19 40.45 -25.38
C GLN A 22 -14.88 41.14 -25.01
N VAL A 23 -14.83 41.75 -23.83
CA VAL A 23 -13.60 42.37 -23.30
C VAL A 23 -12.57 41.31 -22.90
N CYS A 24 -13.01 40.19 -22.35
CA CYS A 24 -12.14 39.05 -22.01
C CYS A 24 -11.56 38.40 -23.27
N GLU A 25 -12.32 38.33 -24.35
CA GLU A 25 -11.87 37.76 -25.63
C GLU A 25 -10.77 38.63 -26.29
N VAL A 26 -10.88 39.97 -26.15
CA VAL A 26 -9.88 40.93 -26.64
C VAL A 26 -8.58 40.88 -25.79
N LEU A 27 -8.67 40.59 -24.52
CA LEU A 27 -7.52 40.48 -23.62
C LEU A 27 -6.77 39.13 -23.74
N ASP A 28 -7.46 38.07 -24.16
CA ASP A 28 -6.88 36.71 -24.34
C ASP A 28 -6.07 36.57 -25.65
N THR A 29 -6.31 37.46 -26.64
CA THR A 29 -5.68 37.34 -27.99
C THR A 29 -4.26 37.87 -28.08
N ARG A 30 -3.69 38.50 -27.02
CA ARG A 30 -2.31 39.01 -27.02
C ARG A 30 -1.52 38.59 -25.79
N GLY A 31 -1.10 37.35 -25.80
CA GLY A 31 0.10 36.79 -25.20
C GLY A 31 0.50 37.23 -23.79
N GLY A 32 0.35 36.31 -22.79
CA GLY A 32 1.24 36.06 -21.67
C GLY A 32 1.76 37.27 -20.89
N GLY A 33 1.06 37.69 -19.82
CA GLY A 33 1.59 38.65 -18.86
C GLY A 33 0.56 39.01 -17.78
N HIS A 34 1.02 39.52 -16.64
CA HIS A 34 0.21 39.89 -15.46
C HIS A 34 -0.81 41.05 -15.75
N GLY A 35 -0.76 41.68 -16.91
CA GLY A 35 -1.63 42.78 -17.33
C GLY A 35 -3.13 42.46 -17.36
N PRO A 36 -3.55 41.38 -18.03
CA PRO A 36 -4.97 41.00 -18.08
C PRO A 36 -5.56 40.68 -16.72
N THR A 37 -4.77 40.08 -15.82
CA THR A 37 -5.19 39.70 -14.47
C THR A 37 -5.41 40.91 -13.58
N ALA A 38 -4.55 41.92 -13.65
CA ALA A 38 -4.67 43.15 -12.88
C ALA A 38 -5.89 44.00 -13.32
N LEU A 39 -6.16 44.06 -14.61
CA LEU A 39 -7.34 44.76 -15.16
C LEU A 39 -8.65 44.06 -14.75
N LEU A 40 -8.69 42.73 -14.80
CA LEU A 40 -9.83 41.95 -14.36
C LEU A 40 -10.07 42.08 -12.84
N CYS A 41 -9.03 42.06 -12.03
CA CYS A 41 -9.13 42.30 -10.60
C CYS A 41 -9.65 43.73 -10.31
N GLY A 42 -9.18 44.72 -11.04
CA GLY A 42 -9.66 46.08 -10.92
C GLY A 42 -11.16 46.21 -11.19
N ILE A 43 -11.68 45.62 -12.26
CA ILE A 43 -13.12 45.61 -12.58
C ILE A 43 -13.93 44.88 -11.53
N LEU A 44 -13.43 43.74 -11.05
CA LEU A 44 -14.13 42.92 -10.07
C LEU A 44 -14.25 43.57 -8.67
N VAL A 45 -13.24 44.38 -8.30
CA VAL A 45 -13.21 45.06 -7.00
C VAL A 45 -13.96 46.39 -7.04
N THR A 46 -13.82 47.14 -8.13
CA THR A 46 -14.41 48.51 -8.24
C THR A 46 -15.84 48.49 -8.77
N CYS A 47 -16.25 47.43 -9.49
CA CYS A 47 -17.57 47.31 -10.13
C CYS A 47 -18.01 48.62 -10.80
N PRO A 48 -17.25 49.19 -11.75
CA PRO A 48 -17.52 50.49 -12.32
C PRO A 48 -18.81 50.46 -13.14
N GLU A 49 -19.55 51.59 -13.20
CA GLU A 49 -20.78 51.73 -13.99
C GLU A 49 -20.53 51.57 -15.48
N ASP A 50 -19.36 52.04 -15.98
CA ASP A 50 -18.90 51.85 -17.37
C ASP A 50 -17.56 51.13 -17.37
N PRO A 51 -17.54 49.77 -17.52
CA PRO A 51 -16.33 48.96 -17.52
C PRO A 51 -15.34 49.28 -18.68
N LEU A 52 -15.83 49.69 -19.84
CA LEU A 52 -14.98 49.96 -21.00
C LEU A 52 -14.20 51.26 -20.81
N ARG A 53 -14.82 52.29 -20.32
CA ARG A 53 -14.18 53.60 -20.02
C ARG A 53 -13.20 53.47 -18.86
N TYR A 54 -13.51 52.63 -17.90
CA TYR A 54 -12.62 52.26 -16.78
C TYR A 54 -11.38 51.56 -17.29
N LEU A 55 -11.52 50.59 -18.22
CA LEU A 55 -10.42 49.82 -18.81
C LEU A 55 -9.51 50.75 -19.66
N GLU A 56 -10.09 51.63 -20.41
CA GLU A 56 -9.33 52.62 -21.19
C GLU A 56 -8.44 53.52 -20.33
N GLY A 57 -8.98 53.99 -19.19
CA GLY A 57 -8.23 54.77 -18.20
C GLY A 57 -7.11 53.97 -17.55
N MET A 58 -7.37 52.70 -17.20
CA MET A 58 -6.39 51.81 -16.57
C MET A 58 -5.30 51.32 -17.50
N ILE A 59 -5.61 51.10 -18.78
CA ILE A 59 -4.61 50.80 -19.82
C ILE A 59 -3.64 51.93 -20.00
N MET A 60 -4.11 53.15 -19.95
CA MET A 60 -3.24 54.35 -20.00
C MET A 60 -2.31 54.47 -18.79
N VAL A 61 -2.77 54.04 -17.59
CA VAL A 61 -1.95 53.98 -16.38
C VAL A 61 -0.87 52.90 -16.51
N ILE A 62 -1.23 51.74 -17.05
CA ILE A 62 -0.32 50.62 -17.28
C ILE A 62 0.75 50.98 -18.32
N ILE A 63 0.38 51.67 -19.41
CA ILE A 63 1.33 52.13 -20.42
C ILE A 63 2.34 53.12 -19.85
N LYS A 64 1.92 54.00 -18.94
CA LYS A 64 2.80 54.96 -18.24
C LYS A 64 3.74 54.30 -17.24
N SER A 65 3.31 53.26 -16.54
CA SER A 65 4.07 52.60 -15.48
C SER A 65 5.03 51.51 -16.00
N GLY A 66 4.87 51.07 -17.25
CA GLY A 66 5.64 49.99 -17.89
C GLY A 66 5.21 48.61 -17.42
N LEU A 67 5.28 47.61 -18.33
CA LEU A 67 4.83 46.23 -18.10
C LEU A 67 5.63 45.45 -17.06
N GLN A 68 6.84 45.87 -16.73
CA GLN A 68 7.73 45.19 -15.79
C GLN A 68 7.43 45.48 -14.32
N ASN A 69 6.64 46.50 -13.99
CA ASN A 69 6.31 46.94 -12.64
C ASN A 69 4.81 46.75 -12.31
N LEU A 70 4.15 45.84 -12.98
CA LEU A 70 2.71 45.67 -12.88
C LEU A 70 2.34 44.86 -11.60
N LEU A 71 1.80 45.57 -10.60
CA LEU A 71 1.20 44.97 -9.43
C LEU A 71 -0.30 44.74 -9.67
N TRP A 72 -0.83 43.65 -9.19
CA TRP A 72 -2.24 43.22 -9.35
C TRP A 72 -3.25 44.25 -8.80
N ASP A 73 -2.84 45.08 -7.87
CA ASP A 73 -3.66 46.09 -7.18
C ASP A 73 -3.50 47.54 -7.76
N MET A 74 -2.70 47.72 -8.82
CA MET A 74 -2.52 49.03 -9.45
C MET A 74 -3.81 49.57 -10.10
N CYS A 75 -4.69 48.69 -10.50
CA CYS A 75 -5.99 49.01 -11.08
C CYS A 75 -7.10 49.19 -10.03
N ILE A 76 -6.79 49.18 -8.74
CA ILE A 76 -7.74 49.39 -7.65
C ILE A 76 -7.57 50.81 -7.11
N ALA A 77 -8.67 51.53 -6.96
CA ALA A 77 -8.64 52.90 -6.40
C ALA A 77 -7.99 52.94 -5.01
N PRO A 78 -7.15 53.92 -4.67
CA PRO A 78 -6.43 54.00 -3.39
C PRO A 78 -7.34 53.94 -2.16
N SER A 79 -8.55 54.42 -2.27
CA SER A 79 -9.57 54.42 -1.22
C SER A 79 -10.13 53.00 -0.94
N MET A 80 -9.99 52.08 -1.88
CA MET A 80 -10.48 50.70 -1.81
C MET A 80 -9.37 49.68 -1.55
N LYS A 81 -8.09 50.11 -1.50
CA LYS A 81 -6.98 49.23 -1.16
C LYS A 81 -7.03 48.91 0.35
N PRO A 82 -7.00 47.64 0.71
CA PRO A 82 -6.92 47.25 2.11
C PRO A 82 -5.59 47.78 2.70
N ASN A 83 -5.66 48.41 3.87
CA ASN A 83 -4.49 48.81 4.65
C ASN A 83 -3.81 47.58 5.26
N ILE A 84 -3.10 46.81 4.45
CA ILE A 84 -2.31 45.68 4.87
C ILE A 84 -0.92 46.24 5.26
N ARG A 85 -0.63 46.21 6.57
CA ARG A 85 0.74 46.32 7.07
C ARG A 85 1.57 45.26 6.35
N ARG A 86 2.56 45.71 5.57
CA ARG A 86 3.61 45.00 4.82
C ARG A 86 3.75 43.54 5.20
N LEU A 87 3.13 42.68 4.43
CA LEU A 87 3.64 41.33 4.21
C LEU A 87 4.92 41.50 3.37
N SER A 88 6.04 41.00 3.85
CA SER A 88 7.32 41.09 3.16
C SER A 88 7.18 40.59 1.74
N GLU A 89 7.79 41.27 0.78
CA GLU A 89 7.83 40.89 -0.64
C GLU A 89 8.25 39.43 -0.85
N THR A 90 9.12 38.91 0.00
CA THR A 90 9.55 37.51 0.03
C THR A 90 8.42 36.49 0.27
N TYR A 91 7.33 36.86 0.94
CA TYR A 91 6.21 35.94 1.19
C TYR A 91 5.24 35.90 0.02
N LEU A 92 5.14 36.99 -0.73
CA LEU A 92 4.34 37.06 -1.96
C LEU A 92 5.05 36.34 -3.12
N GLU A 93 6.38 36.49 -3.24
CA GLU A 93 7.17 35.73 -4.21
C GLU A 93 7.09 34.22 -3.98
N GLN A 94 7.12 33.75 -2.72
CA GLN A 94 6.93 32.32 -2.39
C GLN A 94 5.51 31.81 -2.67
N LEU A 95 4.51 32.66 -2.71
CA LEU A 95 3.12 32.29 -3.03
C LEU A 95 2.87 32.23 -4.54
N PHE A 96 3.64 32.99 -5.35
CA PHE A 96 3.51 33.04 -6.80
C PHE A 96 4.50 32.13 -7.55
N GLU A 97 5.52 31.58 -6.88
CA GLU A 97 6.38 30.51 -7.44
C GLU A 97 5.76 29.13 -7.41
N LEU A 98 4.57 28.97 -6.82
CA LEU A 98 3.81 27.73 -6.86
C LEU A 98 3.01 27.65 -8.15
N ASP A 99 3.48 26.81 -9.06
CA ASP A 99 2.88 26.37 -10.30
C ASP A 99 1.33 26.42 -10.33
N ASP A 100 0.76 26.89 -11.44
CA ASP A 100 -0.67 27.09 -11.76
C ASP A 100 -1.61 25.87 -11.51
N GLN A 101 -1.12 24.79 -10.95
CA GLN A 101 -1.89 23.55 -10.70
C GLN A 101 -2.32 23.32 -9.25
N LEU A 102 -2.03 24.20 -8.29
CA LEU A 102 -2.26 23.97 -6.85
C LEU A 102 -3.19 24.94 -6.13
N MET A 103 -3.94 25.74 -6.86
CA MET A 103 -5.04 26.50 -6.29
C MET A 103 -6.28 25.63 -6.17
N THR A 104 -6.34 24.82 -5.10
CA THR A 104 -7.56 24.08 -4.82
C THR A 104 -8.69 25.02 -4.41
N PRO A 105 -9.95 24.72 -4.80
CA PRO A 105 -11.14 25.48 -4.39
C PRO A 105 -11.25 25.69 -2.89
N GLU A 106 -10.68 24.76 -2.09
CA GLU A 106 -10.67 24.82 -0.62
C GLU A 106 -9.74 25.91 -0.05
N LEU A 107 -8.61 26.19 -0.70
CA LEU A 107 -7.70 27.26 -0.30
C LEU A 107 -8.28 28.63 -0.63
N MET A 108 -9.00 28.73 -1.73
CA MET A 108 -9.71 29.93 -2.14
C MET A 108 -10.90 30.25 -1.21
N ILE A 109 -11.64 29.23 -0.77
CA ILE A 109 -12.71 29.37 0.22
C ILE A 109 -12.15 29.81 1.58
N LYS A 110 -11.00 29.29 2.02
CA LYS A 110 -10.32 29.69 3.27
C LYS A 110 -9.80 31.10 3.19
N ALA A 111 -9.24 31.54 2.09
CA ALA A 111 -8.79 32.91 1.88
C ALA A 111 -9.97 33.90 1.83
N CYS A 112 -11.05 33.57 1.14
CA CYS A 112 -12.28 34.38 1.12
C CYS A 112 -12.96 34.45 2.50
N SER A 113 -12.99 33.35 3.26
CA SER A 113 -13.58 33.34 4.60
C SER A 113 -12.74 34.14 5.63
N PHE A 114 -11.42 34.12 5.51
CA PHE A 114 -10.52 34.94 6.32
C PHE A 114 -10.66 36.42 6.01
N TYR A 115 -10.75 36.76 4.72
CA TYR A 115 -10.91 38.14 4.24
C TYR A 115 -12.27 38.74 4.63
N THR A 116 -13.36 38.00 4.44
CA THR A 116 -14.71 38.43 4.84
C THR A 116 -14.84 38.53 6.35
N GLY A 117 -14.24 37.61 7.12
CA GLY A 117 -14.20 37.66 8.59
C GLY A 117 -13.47 38.92 9.11
N HIS A 118 -12.37 39.30 8.46
CA HIS A 118 -11.59 40.47 8.86
C HIS A 118 -12.30 41.82 8.50
N LEU A 119 -12.92 41.87 7.30
CA LEU A 119 -13.74 43.02 6.89
C LEU A 119 -14.93 43.27 7.81
N VAL A 120 -15.65 42.19 8.17
CA VAL A 120 -16.78 42.27 9.10
C VAL A 120 -16.33 42.75 10.48
N LYS A 121 -15.19 42.29 10.97
CA LYS A 121 -14.64 42.71 12.28
C LYS A 121 -14.21 44.17 12.28
N THR A 122 -13.61 44.67 11.18
CA THR A 122 -13.17 46.07 11.08
C THR A 122 -14.36 47.01 10.95
N HIS A 123 -15.36 46.69 10.15
CA HIS A 123 -16.59 47.47 10.06
C HIS A 123 -17.42 47.45 11.31
N PHE A 124 -17.44 46.31 12.05
CA PHE A 124 -18.15 46.20 13.34
C PHE A 124 -17.47 47.03 14.42
N CYS A 125 -16.15 47.11 14.44
CA CYS A 125 -15.42 47.98 15.39
C CYS A 125 -15.66 49.48 15.08
N THR A 126 -15.61 49.92 13.83
CA THR A 126 -15.90 51.29 13.43
C THR A 126 -17.37 51.67 13.73
N TRP A 127 -18.31 50.80 13.49
CA TRP A 127 -19.74 51.03 13.82
C TRP A 127 -19.97 51.09 15.35
N ARG A 128 -19.31 50.26 16.14
CA ARG A 128 -19.38 50.25 17.58
C ARG A 128 -18.86 51.58 18.16
N ASP A 129 -17.79 52.10 17.55
CA ASP A 129 -17.18 53.39 17.99
C ASP A 129 -18.04 54.60 17.59
N ILE A 130 -18.73 54.56 16.48
CA ILE A 130 -19.74 55.59 16.08
C ILE A 130 -21.00 55.50 16.99
N ALA A 131 -21.43 54.25 17.34
CA ALA A 131 -22.60 54.06 18.24
C ALA A 131 -22.36 54.55 19.67
N ARG A 132 -21.07 54.50 20.15
CA ARG A 132 -20.69 55.01 21.49
C ARG A 132 -20.69 56.54 21.58
N THR A 133 -20.60 57.24 20.44
CA THR A 133 -20.55 58.70 20.40
C THR A 133 -21.92 59.38 20.27
N ASN A 134 -23.02 58.60 20.02
CA ASN A 134 -24.38 59.19 19.90
C ASN A 134 -25.32 58.56 20.96
N GLU A 135 -25.63 59.36 22.00
CA GLU A 135 -26.58 59.08 23.09
C GLU A 135 -28.06 59.11 22.60
N ASN A 136 -28.50 58.30 21.64
CA ASN A 136 -29.91 58.25 21.25
C ASN A 136 -30.47 56.79 21.43
N VAL A 137 -31.37 56.66 22.40
CA VAL A 137 -32.12 55.43 22.74
C VAL A 137 -32.83 54.83 21.51
N ALA A 138 -33.28 55.62 20.55
CA ALA A 138 -33.93 55.18 19.32
C ALA A 138 -32.95 54.48 18.35
N LEU A 139 -31.65 54.73 18.46
CA LEU A 139 -30.61 54.02 17.66
C LEU A 139 -30.33 52.64 18.24
N ALA A 140 -30.37 52.51 19.59
CA ALA A 140 -30.19 51.25 20.25
C ALA A 140 -31.30 50.21 19.93
N GLU A 141 -32.56 50.70 19.83
CA GLU A 141 -33.65 49.79 19.36
C GLU A 141 -33.53 49.37 17.91
N LYS A 142 -33.11 50.29 16.99
CA LYS A 142 -32.83 49.94 15.60
C LYS A 142 -31.65 48.99 15.48
N MET A 143 -30.63 49.16 16.33
CA MET A 143 -29.48 48.28 16.39
C MET A 143 -29.83 46.90 16.93
N ASN A 144 -30.67 46.81 17.96
CA ASN A 144 -31.17 45.52 18.47
C ASN A 144 -32.00 44.78 17.43
N ARG A 145 -32.84 45.47 16.64
CA ARG A 145 -33.58 44.86 15.50
C ARG A 145 -32.60 44.38 14.41
N ALA A 146 -31.57 45.16 14.10
CA ALA A 146 -30.56 44.77 13.09
C ALA A 146 -29.74 43.56 13.53
N VAL A 147 -29.31 43.53 14.82
CA VAL A 147 -28.60 42.40 15.43
C VAL A 147 -29.45 41.14 15.47
N THR A 148 -30.74 41.29 15.82
CA THR A 148 -31.69 40.16 15.81
C THR A 148 -31.94 39.63 14.41
N CYS A 149 -32.08 40.52 13.41
CA CYS A 149 -32.21 40.14 12.02
C CYS A 149 -30.93 39.50 11.46
N TYR A 150 -29.76 40.00 11.85
CA TYR A 150 -28.48 39.42 11.50
C TYR A 150 -28.29 38.03 12.11
N ASN A 151 -28.56 37.87 13.41
CA ASN A 151 -28.48 36.57 14.08
C ASN A 151 -29.45 35.57 13.48
N PHE A 152 -30.67 35.98 13.13
CA PHE A 152 -31.62 35.13 12.45
C PHE A 152 -31.14 34.71 11.05
N ARG A 153 -30.55 35.63 10.28
CA ARG A 153 -29.93 35.31 8.97
C ARG A 153 -28.74 34.39 9.12
N LEU A 154 -27.92 34.61 10.15
CA LEU A 154 -26.76 33.74 10.45
C LEU A 154 -27.21 32.35 10.86
N GLN A 155 -28.19 32.25 11.77
CA GLN A 155 -28.79 30.97 12.17
C GLN A 155 -29.43 30.24 10.98
N LYS A 156 -30.14 30.96 10.11
CA LYS A 156 -30.71 30.40 8.89
C LYS A 156 -29.65 29.93 7.92
N SER A 157 -28.56 30.68 7.77
CA SER A 157 -27.42 30.26 6.94
C SER A 157 -26.70 29.03 7.49
N VAL A 158 -26.43 29.02 8.82
CA VAL A 158 -25.82 27.88 9.50
C VAL A 158 -26.70 26.64 9.38
N PHE A 159 -28.03 26.82 9.57
CA PHE A 159 -28.97 25.72 9.43
C PHE A 159 -29.03 25.19 7.99
N HIS A 160 -28.99 26.07 6.99
CA HIS A 160 -28.93 25.65 5.58
C HIS A 160 -27.66 24.91 5.25
N HIS A 161 -26.50 25.37 5.76
CA HIS A 161 -25.23 24.66 5.56
C HIS A 161 -25.20 23.32 6.31
N TRP A 162 -25.75 23.30 7.53
CA TRP A 162 -25.88 22.06 8.29
C TRP A 162 -26.83 21.06 7.61
N HIS A 163 -27.99 21.53 7.09
CA HIS A 163 -28.92 20.70 6.35
C HIS A 163 -28.28 20.13 5.06
N SER A 164 -27.58 20.99 4.30
CA SER A 164 -26.84 20.56 3.09
C SER A 164 -25.75 19.56 3.44
N TYR A 165 -25.01 19.79 4.53
CA TYR A 165 -24.01 18.84 5.03
C TYR A 165 -24.64 17.50 5.42
N MET A 166 -25.79 17.51 6.10
CA MET A 166 -26.50 16.30 6.49
C MET A 166 -27.04 15.54 5.27
N GLU A 167 -27.49 16.23 4.23
CA GLU A 167 -27.90 15.61 2.98
C GLU A 167 -26.69 14.98 2.25
N ASP A 168 -25.58 15.67 2.18
CA ASP A 168 -24.33 15.14 1.61
C ASP A 168 -23.84 13.91 2.39
N GLN A 169 -23.94 13.92 3.74
CA GLN A 169 -23.62 12.75 4.57
C GLN A 169 -24.59 11.58 4.34
N LYS A 170 -25.88 11.86 4.18
CA LYS A 170 -26.89 10.83 3.83
C LYS A 170 -26.59 10.22 2.46
N GLU A 171 -26.23 11.04 1.50
CA GLU A 171 -25.87 10.59 0.16
C GLU A 171 -24.57 9.77 0.16
N LYS A 172 -23.57 10.18 0.92
CA LYS A 172 -22.34 9.40 1.15
C LYS A 172 -22.63 8.06 1.84
N LEU A 173 -23.51 8.04 2.83
CA LEU A 173 -23.93 6.81 3.51
C LEU A 173 -24.70 5.89 2.56
N LYS A 174 -25.60 6.44 1.75
CA LYS A 174 -26.33 5.70 0.71
C LYS A 174 -25.37 5.10 -0.32
N ASN A 175 -24.38 5.88 -0.75
CA ASN A 175 -23.36 5.41 -1.69
C ASN A 175 -22.44 4.34 -1.05
N MET A 176 -22.12 4.45 0.25
CA MET A 176 -21.41 3.39 0.98
C MET A 176 -22.27 2.12 1.11
N LEU A 177 -23.54 2.23 1.44
CA LEU A 177 -24.46 1.09 1.50
C LEU A 177 -24.59 0.40 0.14
N LEU A 178 -24.68 1.16 -0.95
CA LEU A 178 -24.69 0.62 -2.30
C LEU A 178 -23.37 -0.10 -2.62
N ARG A 179 -22.23 0.45 -2.20
CA ARG A 179 -20.93 -0.22 -2.35
C ARG A 179 -20.86 -1.52 -1.54
N ILE A 180 -21.34 -1.52 -0.31
CA ILE A 180 -21.43 -2.73 0.53
C ILE A 180 -22.34 -3.78 -0.11
N GLN A 181 -23.50 -3.39 -0.61
CA GLN A 181 -24.39 -4.29 -1.34
C GLN A 181 -23.72 -4.85 -2.59
N GLN A 182 -22.98 -4.01 -3.33
CA GLN A 182 -22.18 -4.46 -4.48
C GLN A 182 -21.09 -5.46 -4.08
N ILE A 183 -20.38 -5.21 -2.96
CA ILE A 183 -19.36 -6.13 -2.46
C ILE A 183 -19.98 -7.47 -2.06
N ILE A 184 -21.09 -7.47 -1.34
CA ILE A 184 -21.82 -8.71 -0.96
C ILE A 184 -22.30 -9.44 -2.21
N TYR A 185 -22.80 -8.73 -3.21
CA TYR A 185 -23.25 -9.32 -4.46
C TYR A 185 -22.08 -9.92 -5.25
N CYS A 186 -20.96 -9.19 -5.34
CA CYS A 186 -19.73 -9.68 -5.96
C CYS A 186 -19.17 -10.91 -5.22
N HIS A 187 -19.26 -10.93 -3.89
CA HIS A 187 -18.84 -12.10 -3.11
C HIS A 187 -19.71 -13.33 -3.39
N LYS A 188 -21.04 -13.16 -3.44
CA LYS A 188 -21.96 -14.24 -3.83
C LYS A 188 -21.66 -14.75 -5.26
N LEU A 189 -21.40 -13.83 -6.19
CA LEU A 189 -20.99 -14.19 -7.56
C LEU A 189 -19.65 -14.92 -7.61
N SER A 190 -18.68 -14.51 -6.79
CA SER A 190 -17.39 -15.20 -6.68
C SER A 190 -17.57 -16.67 -6.24
N ILE A 191 -18.47 -16.93 -5.29
CA ILE A 191 -18.80 -18.31 -4.86
C ILE A 191 -19.41 -19.12 -6.02
N ILE A 192 -20.33 -18.52 -6.77
CA ILE A 192 -20.97 -19.17 -7.94
C ILE A 192 -19.92 -19.44 -9.01
N LEU A 193 -19.06 -18.49 -9.32
CA LEU A 193 -17.97 -18.63 -10.30
C LEU A 193 -16.97 -19.71 -9.88
N THR A 194 -16.66 -19.81 -8.59
CA THR A 194 -15.78 -20.87 -8.06
C THR A 194 -16.42 -22.26 -8.25
N LYS A 195 -17.72 -22.40 -7.99
CA LYS A 195 -18.47 -23.64 -8.26
C LYS A 195 -18.48 -23.98 -9.77
N TRP A 196 -18.62 -22.98 -10.64
CA TRP A 196 -18.61 -23.17 -12.08
C TRP A 196 -17.22 -23.54 -12.61
N ARG A 197 -16.16 -22.86 -12.09
CA ARG A 197 -14.78 -23.23 -12.39
C ARG A 197 -14.48 -24.70 -12.06
N ASN A 198 -14.94 -25.15 -10.91
CA ASN A 198 -14.76 -26.55 -10.51
C ASN A 198 -15.54 -27.51 -11.41
N ARG A 199 -16.75 -27.14 -11.85
CA ARG A 199 -17.50 -27.93 -12.86
C ARG A 199 -16.80 -27.96 -14.21
N ALA A 200 -16.22 -26.83 -14.66
CA ALA A 200 -15.46 -26.79 -15.92
C ALA A 200 -14.19 -27.65 -15.85
N ARG A 201 -13.47 -27.63 -14.70
CA ARG A 201 -12.32 -28.50 -14.45
C ARG A 201 -12.70 -29.99 -14.47
N LEU A 202 -13.83 -30.34 -13.85
CA LEU A 202 -14.35 -31.72 -13.88
C LEU A 202 -14.72 -32.15 -15.30
N LYS A 203 -15.33 -31.25 -16.11
CA LYS A 203 -15.62 -31.55 -17.52
C LYS A 203 -14.35 -31.72 -18.37
N SER A 204 -13.32 -30.90 -18.12
CA SER A 204 -12.01 -31.02 -18.80
C SER A 204 -11.34 -32.34 -18.43
N LYS A 205 -11.33 -32.70 -17.13
CA LYS A 205 -10.77 -33.97 -16.66
C LYS A 205 -11.53 -35.15 -17.25
N LYS A 206 -12.89 -35.08 -17.31
CA LYS A 206 -13.71 -36.13 -17.94
C LYS A 206 -13.44 -36.29 -19.42
N LYS A 207 -13.17 -35.18 -20.17
CA LYS A 207 -12.75 -35.25 -21.56
C LYS A 207 -11.36 -35.83 -21.74
N GLU A 208 -10.45 -35.56 -20.81
CA GLU A 208 -9.10 -36.11 -20.79
C GLU A 208 -9.12 -37.62 -20.50
N ASP A 209 -9.94 -38.01 -19.50
CA ASP A 209 -10.20 -39.43 -19.18
C ASP A 209 -10.87 -40.15 -20.34
N GLU A 210 -11.84 -39.51 -21.02
CA GLU A 210 -12.46 -40.07 -22.27
C GLU A 210 -11.47 -40.17 -23.42
N MET A 211 -10.52 -39.25 -23.57
CA MET A 211 -9.46 -39.33 -24.58
C MET A 211 -8.47 -40.44 -24.24
N ILE A 212 -8.09 -40.61 -22.98
CA ILE A 212 -7.25 -41.71 -22.50
C ILE A 212 -7.94 -43.03 -22.75
N LEU A 213 -9.22 -43.16 -22.38
CA LEU A 213 -10.02 -44.35 -22.61
C LEU A 213 -10.16 -44.68 -24.10
N LYS A 214 -10.37 -43.66 -24.98
CA LYS A 214 -10.38 -43.86 -26.43
C LYS A 214 -9.01 -44.32 -26.97
N HIS A 215 -7.92 -43.80 -26.40
CA HIS A 215 -6.56 -44.22 -26.78
C HIS A 215 -6.26 -45.64 -26.31
N GLU A 216 -6.70 -45.98 -25.09
CA GLU A 216 -6.61 -47.38 -24.61
C GLU A 216 -7.46 -48.37 -25.41
N LEU A 217 -8.67 -47.95 -25.81
CA LEU A 217 -9.53 -48.73 -26.69
C LEU A 217 -8.91 -48.90 -28.11
N GLN A 218 -8.27 -47.88 -28.64
CA GLN A 218 -7.54 -47.96 -29.89
C GLN A 218 -6.32 -48.89 -29.76
N LEU A 219 -5.57 -48.79 -28.67
CA LEU A 219 -4.48 -49.71 -28.34
C LEU A 219 -4.95 -51.15 -28.19
N LYS A 220 -6.09 -51.38 -27.51
CA LYS A 220 -6.73 -52.72 -27.42
C LYS A 220 -7.21 -53.20 -28.79
N LYS A 221 -7.83 -52.36 -29.61
CA LYS A 221 -8.21 -52.69 -30.97
C LYS A 221 -6.98 -53.00 -31.84
N TRP A 222 -5.87 -52.26 -31.64
CA TRP A 222 -4.62 -52.53 -32.34
C TRP A 222 -3.96 -53.82 -31.88
N LYS A 223 -3.93 -54.10 -30.59
CA LYS A 223 -3.50 -55.40 -30.02
C LYS A 223 -4.40 -56.55 -30.49
N ASN A 224 -5.71 -56.39 -30.53
CA ASN A 224 -6.64 -57.40 -31.02
C ASN A 224 -6.53 -57.60 -32.51
N ARG A 225 -6.22 -56.55 -33.36
CA ARG A 225 -5.91 -56.72 -34.77
C ARG A 225 -4.58 -57.47 -35.00
N LEU A 226 -3.62 -57.34 -34.09
CA LEU A 226 -2.38 -58.12 -34.12
C LEU A 226 -2.62 -59.57 -33.72
N ILE A 227 -3.56 -59.83 -32.84
CA ILE A 227 -3.97 -61.19 -32.46
C ILE A 227 -4.85 -61.83 -33.50
N LEU A 228 -5.79 -61.08 -34.13
CA LEU A 228 -6.63 -61.57 -35.24
C LEU A 228 -5.90 -61.73 -36.56
N LYS A 229 -4.73 -61.09 -36.80
CA LYS A 229 -3.87 -61.42 -37.93
C LYS A 229 -3.13 -62.74 -37.76
N ARG A 230 -3.24 -63.39 -36.54
CA ARG A 230 -2.69 -64.73 -36.25
C ARG A 230 -3.76 -65.81 -36.21
N ALA A 231 -5.09 -65.49 -36.28
CA ALA A 231 -6.16 -66.42 -36.37
C ALA A 231 -6.99 -66.06 -37.58
N THR A 232 -6.76 -66.78 -38.67
CA THR A 232 -7.56 -66.78 -39.86
C THR A 232 -8.95 -67.34 -39.63
N ALA A 233 -9.89 -66.65 -40.30
CA ALA A 233 -11.18 -67.20 -40.78
C ALA A 233 -12.27 -67.53 -39.75
N GLU A 234 -13.39 -66.98 -40.02
CA GLU A 234 -14.75 -67.47 -40.04
C GLU A 234 -15.79 -66.53 -39.41
N GLU A 235 -16.62 -66.06 -40.29
CA GLU A 235 -18.09 -65.90 -40.42
C GLU A 235 -18.83 -64.97 -39.46
N SER A 236 -19.36 -63.94 -40.05
CA SER A 236 -20.79 -63.51 -40.30
C SER A 236 -21.75 -63.43 -39.15
N ASN A 237 -22.38 -62.33 -38.91
CA ASN A 237 -23.79 -61.93 -39.08
C ASN A 237 -24.28 -60.86 -38.10
N PHE A 238 -25.00 -59.88 -38.68
CA PHE A 238 -25.84 -58.83 -38.09
C PHE A 238 -27.10 -59.41 -37.36
N PRO A 239 -28.01 -58.61 -36.72
CA PRO A 239 -28.34 -57.19 -36.87
C PRO A 239 -28.75 -56.41 -35.61
N GLU A 240 -29.11 -55.13 -35.86
CA GLU A 240 -29.79 -54.09 -35.13
C GLU A 240 -30.89 -54.48 -34.09
N GLN A 241 -31.02 -53.65 -33.06
CA GLN A 241 -32.32 -52.99 -32.77
C GLN A 241 -32.22 -51.93 -31.66
N SER A 242 -32.94 -50.82 -31.92
CA SER A 242 -33.28 -49.66 -31.19
C SER A 242 -34.05 -49.90 -29.88
N SER A 243 -33.90 -49.04 -28.91
CA SER A 243 -35.06 -48.49 -28.19
C SER A 243 -34.65 -47.26 -27.29
N SER A 244 -35.43 -46.24 -27.42
CA SER A 244 -35.63 -45.01 -26.69
C SER A 244 -36.10 -45.20 -25.26
N GLU A 245 -35.76 -44.25 -24.42
CA GLU A 245 -36.54 -43.70 -23.25
C GLU A 245 -35.53 -42.99 -22.36
N GLY A 246 -35.70 -41.75 -21.89
CA GLY A 246 -36.76 -40.98 -21.47
C GLY A 246 -36.12 -39.85 -20.64
N SER A 247 -36.32 -38.66 -21.12
CA SER A 247 -35.78 -37.43 -20.52
C SER A 247 -36.51 -37.14 -19.20
N LEU A 248 -35.76 -36.96 -18.12
CA LEU A 248 -36.17 -36.10 -17.01
C LEU A 248 -35.28 -34.87 -17.05
N VAL A 249 -35.86 -33.78 -17.55
CA VAL A 249 -35.26 -32.45 -17.63
C VAL A 249 -35.26 -31.86 -16.23
N ASP A 250 -34.10 -31.82 -15.63
CA ASP A 250 -33.81 -31.00 -14.45
C ASP A 250 -33.62 -29.56 -14.95
N GLU A 251 -34.66 -28.72 -14.82
CA GLU A 251 -34.63 -27.29 -15.09
C GLU A 251 -33.80 -26.60 -14.02
N THR A 252 -32.48 -26.79 -14.08
CA THR A 252 -31.53 -25.91 -13.36
C THR A 252 -31.48 -24.59 -14.09
N LEU A 253 -32.03 -23.53 -13.45
CA LEU A 253 -31.84 -22.13 -13.85
C LEU A 253 -30.46 -21.91 -14.43
N LYS A 254 -30.37 -21.76 -15.75
CA LYS A 254 -29.12 -21.37 -16.44
C LYS A 254 -28.85 -19.91 -16.14
N CYS A 255 -28.14 -19.64 -15.02
CA CYS A 255 -27.60 -18.33 -14.78
C CYS A 255 -26.52 -18.04 -15.85
N ASP A 256 -26.89 -17.31 -16.87
CA ASP A 256 -25.97 -16.89 -17.93
C ASP A 256 -25.36 -15.54 -17.54
N ILE A 257 -24.01 -15.49 -17.48
CA ILE A 257 -23.26 -14.27 -17.18
C ILE A 257 -23.47 -13.19 -18.26
N SER A 258 -23.86 -13.59 -19.48
CA SER A 258 -24.13 -12.66 -20.58
C SER A 258 -25.33 -11.74 -20.32
N LEU A 259 -26.15 -12.06 -19.34
CA LEU A 259 -27.27 -11.20 -18.88
C LEU A 259 -26.81 -10.01 -18.02
N LEU A 260 -25.54 -10.01 -17.57
CA LEU A 260 -24.99 -8.91 -16.78
C LEU A 260 -24.52 -7.78 -17.70
N PRO A 261 -24.65 -6.52 -17.27
CA PRO A 261 -24.04 -5.39 -18.00
C PRO A 261 -22.52 -5.60 -18.16
N GLU A 262 -21.97 -5.19 -19.30
CA GLU A 262 -20.53 -5.32 -19.63
C GLU A 262 -19.61 -4.79 -18.52
N ARG A 263 -19.99 -3.66 -17.88
CA ARG A 263 -19.24 -3.09 -16.75
C ARG A 263 -19.16 -4.02 -15.54
N ALA A 264 -20.25 -4.74 -15.24
CA ALA A 264 -20.26 -5.70 -14.13
C ALA A 264 -19.40 -6.93 -14.46
N ILE A 265 -19.47 -7.41 -15.70
CA ILE A 265 -18.65 -8.52 -16.19
C ILE A 265 -17.17 -8.15 -16.13
N LEU A 266 -16.79 -6.97 -16.62
CA LEU A 266 -15.43 -6.46 -16.55
C LEU A 266 -14.94 -6.39 -15.11
N GLN A 267 -15.76 -5.86 -14.20
CA GLN A 267 -15.39 -5.75 -12.79
C GLN A 267 -15.16 -7.13 -12.15
N ILE A 268 -15.96 -8.13 -12.51
CA ILE A 268 -15.77 -9.52 -12.06
C ILE A 268 -14.44 -10.08 -12.59
N PHE A 269 -14.16 -9.91 -13.88
CA PHE A 269 -12.95 -10.43 -14.49
C PHE A 269 -11.67 -9.71 -14.05
N PHE A 270 -11.74 -8.46 -13.63
CA PHE A 270 -10.61 -7.73 -13.04
C PHE A 270 -10.10 -8.35 -11.73
N TYR A 271 -10.95 -9.07 -11.00
CA TYR A 271 -10.54 -9.78 -9.78
C TYR A 271 -9.93 -11.17 -10.07
N LEU A 272 -9.96 -11.64 -11.30
CA LEU A 272 -9.43 -12.94 -11.67
C LEU A 272 -7.94 -12.84 -12.03
N SER A 273 -7.17 -13.88 -11.67
CA SER A 273 -5.79 -13.99 -12.15
C SER A 273 -5.76 -14.20 -13.68
N LEU A 274 -4.62 -13.88 -14.32
CA LEU A 274 -4.43 -14.13 -15.76
C LEU A 274 -4.79 -15.57 -16.16
N LYS A 275 -4.41 -16.55 -15.34
CA LYS A 275 -4.73 -17.96 -15.54
C LYS A 275 -6.23 -18.21 -15.52
N ASP A 276 -6.94 -17.61 -14.56
CA ASP A 276 -8.39 -17.80 -14.42
C ASP A 276 -9.16 -17.13 -15.57
N VAL A 277 -8.72 -15.95 -16.04
CA VAL A 277 -9.30 -15.29 -17.22
C VAL A 277 -9.18 -16.20 -18.47
N VAL A 278 -8.01 -16.80 -18.68
CA VAL A 278 -7.80 -17.75 -19.80
C VAL A 278 -8.69 -18.98 -19.66
N ILE A 279 -8.86 -19.52 -18.45
CA ILE A 279 -9.78 -20.65 -18.18
C ILE A 279 -11.23 -20.24 -18.44
N CYS A 280 -11.65 -19.05 -18.03
CA CYS A 280 -12.98 -18.51 -18.30
C CYS A 280 -13.26 -18.43 -19.81
N GLY A 281 -12.28 -18.05 -20.61
CA GLY A 281 -12.39 -18.02 -22.07
C GLY A 281 -12.63 -19.39 -22.73
N GLN A 282 -12.45 -20.49 -22.00
CA GLN A 282 -12.68 -21.87 -22.48
C GLN A 282 -14.06 -22.44 -22.09
N VAL A 283 -14.87 -21.68 -21.35
CA VAL A 283 -16.16 -22.16 -20.86
C VAL A 283 -17.20 -22.28 -21.99
N ASN A 284 -17.40 -21.19 -22.73
CA ASN A 284 -18.26 -21.15 -23.92
C ASN A 284 -17.88 -19.93 -24.80
N HIS A 285 -18.53 -19.80 -25.97
CA HIS A 285 -18.24 -18.72 -26.93
C HIS A 285 -18.52 -17.31 -26.36
N ALA A 286 -19.59 -17.12 -25.58
CA ALA A 286 -19.91 -15.82 -24.96
C ALA A 286 -18.83 -15.41 -23.95
N TRP A 287 -18.39 -16.32 -23.09
CA TRP A 287 -17.29 -16.07 -22.15
C TRP A 287 -15.97 -15.79 -22.86
N MET A 288 -15.71 -16.48 -23.97
CA MET A 288 -14.54 -16.22 -24.80
C MET A 288 -14.54 -14.77 -25.32
N LEU A 289 -15.69 -14.28 -25.84
CA LEU A 289 -15.81 -12.90 -26.29
C LEU A 289 -15.61 -11.89 -25.16
N MET A 290 -16.17 -12.16 -23.98
CA MET A 290 -16.00 -11.31 -22.79
C MET A 290 -14.54 -11.23 -22.34
N THR A 291 -13.80 -12.35 -22.35
CA THR A 291 -12.37 -12.35 -22.01
C THR A 291 -11.52 -11.67 -23.05
N GLN A 292 -12.05 -11.35 -24.25
CA GLN A 292 -11.35 -10.60 -25.30
C GLN A 292 -11.59 -9.09 -25.25
N LEU A 293 -12.33 -8.58 -24.25
CA LEU A 293 -12.54 -7.15 -24.11
C LEU A 293 -11.22 -6.44 -23.84
N ASN A 294 -10.94 -5.40 -24.61
CA ASN A 294 -9.67 -4.67 -24.60
C ASN A 294 -9.25 -4.17 -23.21
N SER A 295 -10.22 -3.76 -22.39
CA SER A 295 -9.99 -3.22 -21.05
C SER A 295 -9.37 -4.23 -20.08
N LEU A 296 -9.64 -5.53 -20.24
CA LEU A 296 -9.04 -6.59 -19.41
C LEU A 296 -7.54 -6.76 -19.64
N TRP A 297 -7.04 -6.37 -20.81
CA TRP A 297 -5.66 -6.53 -21.23
C TRP A 297 -4.83 -5.26 -21.09
N ASN A 298 -5.37 -4.24 -20.43
CA ASN A 298 -4.62 -3.02 -20.11
C ASN A 298 -3.51 -3.28 -19.08
N ALA A 299 -3.72 -4.24 -18.19
CA ALA A 299 -2.75 -4.66 -17.19
C ALA A 299 -2.56 -6.19 -17.24
N ILE A 300 -1.36 -6.64 -17.58
CA ILE A 300 -1.05 -8.07 -17.69
C ILE A 300 0.02 -8.42 -16.67
N ASP A 301 -0.32 -9.33 -15.76
CA ASP A 301 0.58 -9.84 -14.75
C ASP A 301 1.01 -11.28 -15.08
N PHE A 302 2.21 -11.41 -15.63
CA PHE A 302 2.81 -12.71 -15.96
C PHE A 302 3.51 -13.36 -14.76
N SER A 303 3.76 -12.62 -13.67
CA SER A 303 4.42 -13.16 -12.47
C SER A 303 3.63 -14.30 -11.81
N THR A 304 2.31 -14.24 -11.94
CA THR A 304 1.40 -15.27 -11.41
C THR A 304 1.47 -16.61 -12.16
N VAL A 305 2.08 -16.60 -13.34
CA VAL A 305 2.14 -17.77 -14.25
C VAL A 305 3.56 -18.07 -14.75
N LYS A 306 4.57 -17.47 -14.11
CA LYS A 306 5.99 -17.49 -14.53
C LYS A 306 6.57 -18.87 -14.80
N ASN A 307 6.11 -19.89 -14.10
CA ASN A 307 6.61 -21.28 -14.19
C ASN A 307 5.72 -22.20 -15.03
N VAL A 308 4.65 -21.66 -15.63
CA VAL A 308 3.61 -22.46 -16.29
C VAL A 308 3.53 -22.16 -17.79
N ILE A 309 3.82 -20.92 -18.20
CA ILE A 309 3.57 -20.47 -19.58
C ILE A 309 4.89 -20.37 -20.37
N PRO A 310 5.02 -21.09 -21.49
CA PRO A 310 6.12 -20.93 -22.44
C PRO A 310 6.13 -19.54 -23.11
N ASP A 311 7.33 -19.03 -23.43
CA ASP A 311 7.55 -17.73 -24.07
C ASP A 311 6.68 -17.47 -25.31
N LYS A 312 6.37 -18.52 -26.09
CA LYS A 312 5.55 -18.37 -27.30
C LYS A 312 4.16 -17.79 -27.03
N TYR A 313 3.56 -18.13 -25.87
CA TYR A 313 2.24 -17.60 -25.50
C TYR A 313 2.34 -16.15 -25.03
N ILE A 314 3.41 -15.78 -24.33
CA ILE A 314 3.70 -14.39 -23.97
C ILE A 314 3.85 -13.54 -25.22
N LEU A 315 4.63 -14.01 -26.19
CA LEU A 315 4.82 -13.35 -27.49
C LEU A 315 3.50 -13.13 -28.21
N SER A 316 2.66 -14.17 -28.32
CA SER A 316 1.38 -14.08 -29.03
C SER A 316 0.40 -13.14 -28.29
N THR A 317 0.38 -13.16 -26.95
CA THR A 317 -0.45 -12.27 -26.13
C THR A 317 -0.02 -10.81 -26.31
N LEU A 318 1.28 -10.52 -26.21
CA LEU A 318 1.79 -9.16 -26.41
C LEU A 318 1.54 -8.67 -27.84
N GLN A 319 1.71 -9.50 -28.85
CA GLN A 319 1.45 -9.13 -30.24
C GLN A 319 -0.03 -8.81 -30.46
N ARG A 320 -0.94 -9.59 -29.88
CA ARG A 320 -2.38 -9.40 -29.98
C ARG A 320 -2.83 -8.10 -29.31
N TRP A 321 -2.36 -7.82 -28.08
CA TRP A 321 -2.85 -6.74 -27.24
C TRP A 321 -1.92 -5.52 -27.22
N ARG A 322 -0.92 -5.44 -28.09
CA ARG A 322 0.14 -4.42 -28.11
C ARG A 322 -0.34 -2.97 -28.02
N LEU A 323 -1.53 -2.67 -28.52
CA LEU A 323 -2.09 -1.32 -28.52
C LEU A 323 -2.87 -0.99 -27.24
N ASN A 324 -3.27 -2.00 -26.47
CA ASN A 324 -4.10 -1.85 -25.28
C ASN A 324 -3.29 -1.91 -23.99
N VAL A 325 -2.12 -2.55 -24.01
CA VAL A 325 -1.31 -2.78 -22.83
C VAL A 325 -0.74 -1.47 -22.29
N LEU A 326 -1.10 -1.16 -21.05
CA LEU A 326 -0.59 -0.03 -20.27
C LEU A 326 0.38 -0.47 -19.18
N ARG A 327 0.16 -1.66 -18.58
CA ARG A 327 0.94 -2.18 -17.45
C ARG A 327 1.36 -3.61 -17.71
N LEU A 328 2.65 -3.90 -17.52
CA LEU A 328 3.23 -5.24 -17.66
C LEU A 328 4.04 -5.59 -16.41
N ASN A 329 3.75 -6.75 -15.85
CA ASN A 329 4.51 -7.32 -14.74
C ASN A 329 5.12 -8.67 -15.16
N PHE A 330 6.46 -8.73 -15.18
CA PHE A 330 7.26 -9.92 -15.45
C PHE A 330 8.10 -10.37 -14.25
N HIS A 331 7.78 -9.89 -13.04
CA HIS A 331 8.57 -10.19 -11.86
C HIS A 331 8.93 -11.67 -11.73
N GLY A 332 10.22 -11.97 -11.64
CA GLY A 332 10.76 -13.32 -11.48
C GLY A 332 10.53 -14.25 -12.69
N CYS A 333 10.23 -13.72 -13.87
CA CYS A 333 10.06 -14.54 -15.07
C CYS A 333 11.40 -14.85 -15.75
N LEU A 334 11.65 -16.12 -16.08
CA LEU A 334 12.81 -16.59 -16.84
C LEU A 334 12.53 -16.58 -18.34
N LEU A 335 12.46 -15.38 -18.94
CA LEU A 335 12.13 -15.21 -20.35
C LEU A 335 13.37 -15.10 -21.23
N ARG A 336 13.27 -15.59 -22.45
CA ARG A 336 14.32 -15.39 -23.44
C ARG A 336 14.36 -13.94 -23.92
N PRO A 337 15.52 -13.40 -24.38
CA PRO A 337 15.64 -12.01 -24.84
C PRO A 337 14.63 -11.62 -25.94
N LYS A 338 14.22 -12.59 -26.77
CA LYS A 338 13.19 -12.37 -27.81
C LYS A 338 11.81 -11.99 -27.24
N ALA A 339 11.45 -12.52 -26.06
CA ALA A 339 10.19 -12.17 -25.40
C ALA A 339 10.20 -10.71 -24.91
N PHE A 340 11.30 -10.27 -24.32
CA PHE A 340 11.46 -8.86 -23.92
C PHE A 340 11.49 -7.91 -25.14
N ARG A 341 12.05 -8.33 -26.27
CA ARG A 341 11.99 -7.54 -27.50
C ARG A 341 10.56 -7.28 -27.96
N SER A 342 9.63 -8.23 -27.76
CA SER A 342 8.23 -8.03 -28.16
C SER A 342 7.51 -6.94 -27.39
N VAL A 343 7.98 -6.61 -26.17
CA VAL A 343 7.45 -5.50 -25.36
C VAL A 343 7.57 -4.17 -26.11
N SER A 344 8.60 -4.00 -26.95
CA SER A 344 8.79 -2.76 -27.74
C SER A 344 7.63 -2.43 -28.69
N HIS A 345 6.76 -3.40 -28.99
CA HIS A 345 5.57 -3.15 -29.79
C HIS A 345 4.41 -2.54 -28.98
N CYS A 346 4.49 -2.55 -27.64
CA CYS A 346 3.46 -1.98 -26.75
C CYS A 346 3.68 -0.47 -26.56
N ARG A 347 3.35 0.33 -27.58
CA ARG A 347 3.66 1.78 -27.61
C ARG A 347 3.00 2.59 -26.50
N ASN A 348 1.88 2.12 -25.97
CA ASN A 348 1.11 2.80 -24.92
C ASN A 348 1.53 2.38 -23.50
N LEU A 349 2.61 1.59 -23.37
CA LEU A 349 3.08 1.08 -22.09
C LEU A 349 3.49 2.23 -21.17
N GLN A 350 2.92 2.23 -19.96
CA GLN A 350 3.17 3.21 -18.89
C GLN A 350 3.92 2.60 -17.72
N GLU A 351 3.64 1.33 -17.39
CA GLU A 351 4.26 0.66 -16.25
C GLU A 351 4.91 -0.66 -16.70
N LEU A 352 6.18 -0.81 -16.38
CA LEU A 352 6.95 -2.02 -16.66
C LEU A 352 7.69 -2.48 -15.40
N ASN A 353 7.40 -3.71 -14.97
CA ASN A 353 8.14 -4.40 -13.93
C ASN A 353 8.83 -5.63 -14.51
N VAL A 354 10.16 -5.63 -14.49
CA VAL A 354 11.03 -6.75 -14.90
C VAL A 354 11.98 -7.14 -13.75
N SER A 355 11.60 -6.86 -12.53
CA SER A 355 12.41 -7.21 -11.36
C SER A 355 12.62 -8.72 -11.26
N ASP A 356 13.76 -9.10 -10.71
CA ASP A 356 14.17 -10.50 -10.54
C ASP A 356 14.17 -11.33 -11.84
N CYS A 357 14.42 -10.67 -12.98
CA CYS A 357 14.57 -11.31 -14.28
C CYS A 357 16.07 -11.40 -14.65
N PRO A 358 16.79 -12.49 -14.35
CA PRO A 358 18.23 -12.59 -14.58
C PRO A 358 18.60 -12.56 -16.07
N THR A 359 17.67 -12.89 -16.93
CA THR A 359 17.85 -12.89 -18.40
C THR A 359 17.61 -11.52 -19.04
N PHE A 360 17.17 -10.52 -18.23
CA PHE A 360 16.95 -9.16 -18.70
C PHE A 360 18.29 -8.40 -18.79
N THR A 361 18.62 -7.90 -19.97
CA THR A 361 19.91 -7.27 -20.29
C THR A 361 19.76 -5.87 -20.86
N ASP A 362 20.88 -5.16 -21.01
CA ASP A 362 20.94 -3.85 -21.68
C ASP A 362 20.36 -3.87 -23.11
N GLU A 363 20.50 -4.98 -23.82
CA GLU A 363 19.96 -5.15 -25.19
C GLU A 363 18.41 -5.21 -25.14
N SER A 364 17.85 -5.93 -24.17
CA SER A 364 16.40 -5.95 -23.94
C SER A 364 15.88 -4.54 -23.63
N MET A 365 16.59 -3.81 -22.77
CA MET A 365 16.24 -2.44 -22.42
C MET A 365 16.35 -1.49 -23.61
N ARG A 366 17.33 -1.66 -24.49
CA ARG A 366 17.47 -0.85 -25.73
C ARG A 366 16.22 -0.95 -26.59
N HIS A 367 15.76 -2.16 -26.89
CA HIS A 367 14.55 -2.37 -27.69
C HIS A 367 13.31 -1.75 -27.04
N ILE A 368 13.15 -1.90 -25.73
CA ILE A 368 12.00 -1.36 -24.99
C ILE A 368 12.04 0.17 -25.00
N SER A 369 13.21 0.77 -24.81
CA SER A 369 13.36 2.22 -24.79
C SER A 369 13.04 2.88 -26.13
N GLU A 370 13.35 2.21 -27.24
CA GLU A 370 13.02 2.67 -28.59
C GLU A 370 11.52 2.55 -28.90
N GLY A 371 10.84 1.52 -28.36
CA GLY A 371 9.44 1.21 -28.68
C GLY A 371 8.40 1.80 -27.74
N CYS A 372 8.75 2.08 -26.47
CA CYS A 372 7.82 2.45 -25.42
C CYS A 372 8.19 3.79 -24.74
N PRO A 373 8.12 4.94 -25.42
CA PRO A 373 8.54 6.22 -24.84
C PRO A 373 7.62 6.75 -23.73
N GLY A 374 6.41 6.19 -23.60
CA GLY A 374 5.39 6.59 -22.63
C GLY A 374 5.56 6.02 -21.23
N VAL A 375 6.64 5.31 -20.92
CA VAL A 375 6.84 4.67 -19.61
C VAL A 375 7.01 5.72 -18.52
N LEU A 376 6.18 5.59 -17.47
CA LEU A 376 6.14 6.42 -16.26
C LEU A 376 6.73 5.69 -15.06
N TYR A 377 6.50 4.38 -14.98
CA TYR A 377 6.97 3.50 -13.91
C TYR A 377 7.84 2.39 -14.48
N LEU A 378 9.08 2.28 -14.01
CA LEU A 378 10.05 1.29 -14.47
C LEU A 378 10.73 0.63 -13.27
N ASN A 379 10.53 -0.67 -13.11
CA ASN A 379 11.21 -1.47 -12.10
C ASN A 379 12.19 -2.45 -12.78
N LEU A 380 13.46 -2.21 -12.54
CA LEU A 380 14.61 -3.00 -13.05
C LEU A 380 15.35 -3.74 -11.93
N SER A 381 14.78 -3.82 -10.74
CA SER A 381 15.45 -4.37 -9.54
C SER A 381 15.96 -5.78 -9.79
N ASN A 382 17.15 -6.05 -9.29
CA ASN A 382 17.82 -7.36 -9.36
C ASN A 382 17.92 -7.90 -10.79
N THR A 383 18.31 -7.04 -11.72
CA THR A 383 18.59 -7.40 -13.12
C THR A 383 20.06 -7.15 -13.46
N THR A 384 20.52 -7.69 -14.61
CA THR A 384 21.93 -7.63 -15.05
C THR A 384 22.27 -6.37 -15.86
N ILE A 385 21.51 -5.28 -15.68
CA ILE A 385 21.73 -4.02 -16.40
C ILE A 385 23.05 -3.35 -15.99
N THR A 386 23.62 -2.57 -16.95
CA THR A 386 24.87 -1.84 -16.76
C THR A 386 24.71 -0.33 -17.04
N ASN A 387 25.83 0.37 -17.06
CA ASN A 387 25.86 1.80 -17.45
C ASN A 387 25.27 2.08 -18.84
N ARG A 388 25.15 1.04 -19.71
CA ARG A 388 24.52 1.17 -21.02
C ARG A 388 23.02 1.47 -20.90
N THR A 389 22.31 0.72 -20.06
CA THR A 389 20.90 1.00 -19.74
C THR A 389 20.73 2.42 -19.16
N MET A 390 21.59 2.81 -18.21
CA MET A 390 21.51 4.15 -17.59
C MET A 390 21.65 5.30 -18.61
N ARG A 391 22.34 5.09 -19.72
CA ARG A 391 22.44 6.05 -20.81
C ARG A 391 21.17 6.15 -21.66
N LEU A 392 20.36 5.07 -21.72
CA LEU A 392 19.13 5.04 -22.49
C LEU A 392 17.98 5.78 -21.78
N LEU A 393 17.93 5.71 -20.42
CA LEU A 393 16.83 6.26 -19.63
C LEU A 393 16.55 7.74 -19.97
N PRO A 394 17.49 8.68 -19.84
CA PRO A 394 17.23 10.10 -20.10
C PRO A 394 16.97 10.45 -21.57
N ARG A 395 17.37 9.53 -22.48
CA ARG A 395 17.17 9.72 -23.93
C ARG A 395 15.79 9.41 -24.42
N HIS A 396 15.14 8.39 -23.80
CA HIS A 396 13.89 7.84 -24.31
C HIS A 396 12.71 8.05 -23.36
N PHE A 397 12.94 8.13 -22.02
CA PHE A 397 11.86 8.22 -21.04
C PHE A 397 11.76 9.59 -20.38
N HIS A 398 11.31 10.59 -21.17
CA HIS A 398 11.21 11.99 -20.71
C HIS A 398 10.14 12.21 -19.63
N ASN A 399 9.23 11.27 -19.44
CA ASN A 399 8.14 11.35 -18.47
C ASN A 399 8.29 10.37 -17.30
N LEU A 400 9.45 9.74 -17.12
CA LEU A 400 9.69 8.77 -16.07
C LEU A 400 9.52 9.40 -14.70
N GLN A 401 8.61 8.84 -13.91
CA GLN A 401 8.29 9.30 -12.56
C GLN A 401 8.83 8.36 -11.48
N ASN A 402 8.77 7.05 -11.73
CA ASN A 402 9.16 6.03 -10.76
C ASN A 402 10.22 5.12 -11.37
N LEU A 403 11.37 5.04 -10.70
CA LEU A 403 12.48 4.20 -11.12
C LEU A 403 13.00 3.38 -9.94
N SER A 404 12.98 2.05 -10.07
CA SER A 404 13.67 1.16 -9.15
C SER A 404 14.83 0.47 -9.85
N LEU A 405 16.00 0.61 -9.24
CA LEU A 405 17.29 0.01 -9.66
C LEU A 405 17.85 -0.86 -8.52
N ALA A 406 17.01 -1.24 -7.56
CA ALA A 406 17.45 -1.96 -6.37
C ALA A 406 18.21 -3.25 -6.74
N TYR A 407 19.32 -3.48 -6.05
CA TYR A 407 20.21 -4.64 -6.25
C TYR A 407 20.81 -4.79 -7.65
N CYS A 408 20.76 -3.73 -8.49
CA CYS A 408 21.47 -3.70 -9.76
C CYS A 408 22.95 -3.36 -9.53
N ARG A 409 23.81 -4.36 -9.52
CA ARG A 409 25.24 -4.20 -9.21
C ARG A 409 26.12 -3.90 -10.43
N GLY A 410 25.54 -3.87 -11.65
CA GLY A 410 26.27 -3.70 -12.89
C GLY A 410 26.55 -2.25 -13.31
N PHE A 411 25.97 -1.25 -12.64
CA PHE A 411 26.21 0.15 -12.95
C PHE A 411 26.96 0.89 -11.81
N THR A 412 27.60 1.98 -12.14
CA THR A 412 28.48 2.77 -11.26
C THR A 412 28.10 4.25 -11.33
N ASP A 413 28.84 5.12 -10.65
CA ASP A 413 28.71 6.58 -10.75
C ASP A 413 28.64 7.10 -12.19
N LYS A 414 29.36 6.44 -13.13
CA LYS A 414 29.30 6.76 -14.55
C LYS A 414 27.92 6.56 -15.16
N GLY A 415 27.18 5.55 -14.70
CA GLY A 415 25.77 5.36 -15.09
C GLY A 415 24.89 6.52 -14.63
N LEU A 416 25.06 6.95 -13.39
CA LEU A 416 24.31 8.08 -12.83
C LEU A 416 24.70 9.43 -13.47
N GLN A 417 25.96 9.58 -13.92
CA GLN A 417 26.37 10.73 -14.69
C GLN A 417 25.57 10.88 -15.99
N TYR A 418 25.18 9.76 -16.62
CA TYR A 418 24.38 9.80 -17.82
C TYR A 418 22.96 10.33 -17.62
N LEU A 419 22.41 10.29 -16.41
CA LEU A 419 21.09 10.89 -16.12
C LEU A 419 21.07 12.41 -16.39
N ASN A 420 22.24 13.08 -16.41
CA ASN A 420 22.36 14.50 -16.77
C ASN A 420 22.29 14.77 -18.28
N LEU A 421 22.28 13.73 -19.13
CA LEU A 421 22.25 13.89 -20.57
C LEU A 421 20.84 14.24 -21.07
N GLY A 422 20.72 15.20 -21.96
CA GLY A 422 19.45 15.64 -22.53
C GLY A 422 18.62 16.42 -21.50
N ASN A 423 17.29 16.30 -21.58
CA ASN A 423 16.37 16.89 -20.62
C ASN A 423 16.31 16.15 -19.28
N GLY A 424 17.20 15.16 -19.08
CA GLY A 424 17.38 14.42 -17.84
C GLY A 424 16.12 13.70 -17.33
N CYS A 425 16.19 13.24 -16.09
CA CYS A 425 15.08 12.61 -15.39
C CYS A 425 14.44 13.59 -14.38
N HIS A 426 14.14 14.83 -14.81
CA HIS A 426 13.63 15.89 -13.92
C HIS A 426 12.25 15.58 -13.32
N LYS A 427 11.45 14.76 -14.01
CA LYS A 427 10.12 14.34 -13.53
C LYS A 427 10.15 13.17 -12.56
N LEU A 428 11.34 12.69 -12.20
CA LEU A 428 11.48 11.56 -11.30
C LEU A 428 11.03 11.96 -9.89
N ILE A 429 10.05 11.22 -9.38
CA ILE A 429 9.41 11.40 -8.07
C ILE A 429 9.91 10.35 -7.08
N TYR A 430 9.97 9.10 -7.52
CA TYR A 430 10.42 7.95 -6.73
C TYR A 430 11.70 7.36 -7.33
N LEU A 431 12.72 7.16 -6.48
CA LEU A 431 13.96 6.48 -6.85
C LEU A 431 14.33 5.45 -5.77
N ASP A 432 14.63 4.23 -6.20
CA ASP A 432 15.15 3.17 -5.35
C ASP A 432 16.53 2.72 -5.84
N LEU A 433 17.52 2.84 -4.95
CA LEU A 433 18.92 2.47 -5.18
C LEU A 433 19.41 1.43 -4.17
N SER A 434 18.51 0.72 -3.50
CA SER A 434 18.84 -0.30 -2.51
C SER A 434 19.84 -1.31 -3.08
N GLY A 435 20.85 -1.70 -2.31
CA GLY A 435 21.85 -2.69 -2.70
C GLY A 435 22.79 -2.30 -3.86
N CYS A 436 22.77 -1.03 -4.32
CA CYS A 436 23.67 -0.54 -5.39
C CYS A 436 25.02 -0.13 -4.82
N THR A 437 25.85 -1.10 -4.44
CA THR A 437 27.10 -0.90 -3.69
C THR A 437 28.23 -0.22 -4.48
N GLN A 438 28.11 -0.04 -5.79
CA GLN A 438 29.11 0.59 -6.66
C GLN A 438 28.94 2.13 -6.77
N ILE A 439 28.01 2.72 -5.99
CA ILE A 439 27.73 4.16 -6.01
C ILE A 439 28.51 4.85 -4.88
N SER A 440 29.25 5.90 -5.26
CA SER A 440 29.98 6.75 -4.32
C SER A 440 29.28 8.11 -4.10
N VAL A 441 29.87 8.98 -3.30
CA VAL A 441 29.42 10.39 -3.10
C VAL A 441 29.23 11.11 -4.43
N GLN A 442 30.06 10.81 -5.43
CA GLN A 442 29.97 11.44 -6.74
C GLN A 442 28.71 11.03 -7.49
N GLY A 443 28.28 9.78 -7.36
CA GLY A 443 27.00 9.31 -7.92
C GLY A 443 25.82 10.07 -7.33
N PHE A 444 25.80 10.31 -6.02
CA PHE A 444 24.76 11.10 -5.37
C PHE A 444 24.75 12.56 -5.83
N ARG A 445 25.90 13.16 -6.12
CA ARG A 445 25.97 14.49 -6.76
C ARG A 445 25.36 14.51 -8.15
N TYR A 446 25.58 13.46 -8.95
CA TYR A 446 24.96 13.36 -10.27
C TYR A 446 23.44 13.24 -10.16
N ILE A 447 22.92 12.45 -9.22
CA ILE A 447 21.48 12.37 -8.96
C ILE A 447 20.93 13.74 -8.55
N ALA A 448 21.56 14.42 -7.63
CA ALA A 448 21.15 15.75 -7.17
C ALA A 448 21.07 16.77 -8.32
N ASN A 449 21.98 16.69 -9.26
CA ASN A 449 22.00 17.58 -10.42
C ASN A 449 20.91 17.26 -11.44
N SER A 450 20.54 15.97 -11.58
CA SER A 450 19.63 15.51 -12.63
C SER A 450 18.18 15.42 -12.19
N CYS A 451 17.95 15.03 -10.93
CA CYS A 451 16.67 14.55 -10.43
C CYS A 451 16.19 15.40 -9.25
N THR A 452 16.10 16.70 -9.41
CA THR A 452 15.72 17.66 -8.35
C THR A 452 14.27 17.48 -7.85
N GLY A 453 13.43 16.79 -8.64
CA GLY A 453 12.02 16.53 -8.33
C GLY A 453 11.75 15.36 -7.37
N ILE A 454 12.78 14.62 -6.91
CA ILE A 454 12.61 13.44 -6.07
C ILE A 454 11.93 13.81 -4.75
N THR A 455 10.84 13.09 -4.46
CA THR A 455 10.10 13.20 -3.19
C THR A 455 10.23 11.93 -2.34
N HIS A 456 10.44 10.77 -2.96
CA HIS A 456 10.60 9.49 -2.29
C HIS A 456 11.91 8.84 -2.70
N LEU A 457 12.76 8.56 -1.74
CA LEU A 457 14.06 7.92 -1.96
C LEU A 457 14.22 6.72 -1.03
N THR A 458 14.59 5.59 -1.61
CA THR A 458 14.88 4.35 -0.90
C THR A 458 16.32 3.94 -1.18
N ILE A 459 17.10 3.68 -0.11
CA ILE A 459 18.51 3.29 -0.20
C ILE A 459 18.80 2.28 0.91
N ASN A 460 18.29 1.07 0.77
CA ASN A 460 18.54 0.00 1.75
C ASN A 460 19.79 -0.80 1.40
N ASP A 461 20.36 -1.50 2.36
CA ASP A 461 21.45 -2.45 2.17
C ASP A 461 22.64 -1.86 1.41
N MET A 462 22.97 -0.61 1.73
CA MET A 462 24.06 0.10 1.08
C MET A 462 25.16 0.49 2.09
N PRO A 463 26.09 -0.42 2.38
CA PRO A 463 27.17 -0.17 3.35
C PRO A 463 28.09 0.98 2.95
N THR A 464 28.12 1.36 1.68
CA THR A 464 28.90 2.51 1.18
C THR A 464 28.24 3.86 1.42
N LEU A 465 26.98 3.89 1.88
CA LEU A 465 26.24 5.14 2.15
C LEU A 465 26.81 5.84 3.38
N THR A 466 27.23 7.09 3.20
CA THR A 466 27.82 7.94 4.24
C THR A 466 27.03 9.25 4.37
N ASP A 467 27.27 9.99 5.47
CA ASP A 467 26.70 11.32 5.67
C ASP A 467 26.99 12.28 4.50
N ASN A 468 28.17 12.15 3.87
CA ASN A 468 28.55 12.98 2.73
C ASN A 468 27.72 12.65 1.48
N CYS A 469 27.29 11.40 1.29
CA CYS A 469 26.39 11.03 0.20
C CYS A 469 25.04 11.73 0.34
N VAL A 470 24.46 11.67 1.55
CA VAL A 470 23.17 12.32 1.82
C VAL A 470 23.30 13.85 1.72
N LYS A 471 24.38 14.44 2.26
CA LYS A 471 24.64 15.88 2.14
C LYS A 471 24.70 16.32 0.67
N ALA A 472 25.46 15.60 -0.16
CA ALA A 472 25.58 15.88 -1.59
C ALA A 472 24.24 15.80 -2.33
N LEU A 473 23.37 14.89 -1.91
CA LEU A 473 22.04 14.73 -2.49
C LEU A 473 21.12 15.90 -2.15
N VAL A 474 21.02 16.25 -0.86
CA VAL A 474 20.05 17.24 -0.37
C VAL A 474 20.44 18.69 -0.70
N GLU A 475 21.66 18.92 -1.16
CA GLU A 475 22.08 20.24 -1.67
C GLU A 475 21.15 20.78 -2.77
N LYS A 476 20.56 19.86 -3.58
CA LYS A 476 19.63 20.24 -4.66
C LYS A 476 18.27 19.53 -4.59
N CYS A 477 18.17 18.37 -3.90
CA CYS A 477 16.94 17.61 -3.75
C CYS A 477 16.20 17.97 -2.44
N SER A 478 15.78 19.22 -2.28
CA SER A 478 15.09 19.69 -1.07
C SER A 478 13.62 19.22 -0.97
N ARG A 479 13.05 18.66 -2.04
CA ARG A 479 11.64 18.20 -2.11
C ARG A 479 11.41 16.81 -1.46
N ILE A 480 12.43 16.17 -0.94
CA ILE A 480 12.33 14.83 -0.32
C ILE A 480 11.38 14.89 0.88
N THR A 481 10.31 14.09 0.80
CA THR A 481 9.31 13.91 1.87
C THR A 481 9.37 12.55 2.52
N SER A 482 9.86 11.54 1.80
CA SER A 482 10.02 10.17 2.28
C SER A 482 11.44 9.69 2.01
N LEU A 483 12.13 9.31 3.07
CA LEU A 483 13.50 8.79 3.01
C LEU A 483 13.58 7.46 3.77
N VAL A 484 14.08 6.44 3.09
CA VAL A 484 14.28 5.10 3.64
C VAL A 484 15.71 4.67 3.40
N PHE A 485 16.48 4.40 4.48
CA PHE A 485 17.83 3.85 4.43
C PHE A 485 18.07 2.91 5.62
N THR A 486 17.83 1.65 5.38
CA THR A 486 18.13 0.56 6.33
C THR A 486 19.46 -0.08 5.93
N GLY A 487 20.17 -0.70 6.89
CA GLY A 487 21.45 -1.34 6.58
C GLY A 487 22.56 -0.36 6.13
N ALA A 488 22.55 0.89 6.63
CA ALA A 488 23.56 1.91 6.32
C ALA A 488 24.39 2.27 7.58
N PRO A 489 25.42 1.50 7.93
CA PRO A 489 26.14 1.61 9.21
C PRO A 489 26.94 2.91 9.37
N HIS A 490 27.25 3.63 8.29
CA HIS A 490 28.04 4.84 8.31
C HIS A 490 27.23 6.14 8.41
N ILE A 491 25.91 6.04 8.48
CA ILE A 491 25.03 7.17 8.72
C ILE A 491 25.09 7.57 10.21
N SER A 492 25.20 8.88 10.48
CA SER A 492 25.27 9.46 11.83
C SER A 492 24.32 10.65 11.99
N ASP A 493 24.37 11.30 13.15
CA ASP A 493 23.61 12.51 13.46
C ASP A 493 23.85 13.65 12.46
N CYS A 494 25.01 13.66 11.76
CA CYS A 494 25.33 14.64 10.73
C CYS A 494 24.37 14.56 9.53
N THR A 495 23.86 13.39 9.21
CA THR A 495 22.84 13.22 8.16
C THR A 495 21.58 14.00 8.50
N PHE A 496 21.09 13.93 9.73
CA PHE A 496 19.85 14.64 10.14
C PHE A 496 20.03 16.16 10.13
N LYS A 497 21.24 16.64 10.42
CA LYS A 497 21.60 18.04 10.23
C LYS A 497 21.56 18.44 8.74
N ALA A 498 22.10 17.62 7.86
CA ALA A 498 22.07 17.88 6.41
C ALA A 498 20.65 17.86 5.84
N LEU A 499 19.80 16.93 6.29
CA LEU A 499 18.40 16.80 5.86
C LEU A 499 17.51 17.98 6.29
N SER A 500 17.99 18.92 7.12
CA SER A 500 17.18 20.04 7.63
C SER A 500 16.55 20.92 6.57
N THR A 501 17.05 20.87 5.33
CA THR A 501 16.49 21.57 4.16
C THR A 501 15.26 20.86 3.56
N CYS A 502 15.03 19.59 3.89
CA CYS A 502 13.96 18.79 3.35
C CYS A 502 12.66 18.89 4.18
N LYS A 503 11.50 18.65 3.56
CA LYS A 503 10.19 18.64 4.23
C LYS A 503 9.73 17.22 4.54
N LEU A 504 10.47 16.50 5.39
CA LEU A 504 10.22 15.08 5.65
C LEU A 504 8.85 14.85 6.31
N ARG A 505 8.14 13.82 5.79
CA ARG A 505 6.92 13.25 6.36
C ARG A 505 7.12 11.81 6.82
N LYS A 506 8.00 11.06 6.15
CA LYS A 506 8.33 9.68 6.48
C LYS A 506 9.84 9.49 6.49
N ILE A 507 10.35 8.91 7.57
CA ILE A 507 11.76 8.55 7.69
C ILE A 507 11.87 7.13 8.24
N ARG A 508 12.73 6.32 7.62
CA ARG A 508 13.05 4.97 8.07
C ARG A 508 14.57 4.77 8.01
N PHE A 509 15.17 4.51 9.16
CA PHE A 509 16.57 4.15 9.29
C PHE A 509 16.69 3.15 10.45
N GLU A 510 16.99 1.94 10.14
CA GLU A 510 17.03 0.83 11.07
C GLU A 510 18.44 0.24 11.12
N GLY A 511 18.80 -0.40 12.23
CA GLY A 511 20.12 -1.04 12.40
C GLY A 511 21.28 -0.07 12.55
N ASN A 512 21.04 1.18 12.94
CA ASN A 512 22.06 2.23 12.96
C ASN A 512 22.66 2.43 14.35
N LYS A 513 23.97 2.13 14.50
CA LYS A 513 24.67 2.25 15.78
C LYS A 513 25.20 3.65 16.07
N ARG A 514 25.28 4.53 15.04
CA ARG A 514 25.91 5.87 15.13
C ARG A 514 24.89 7.01 15.28
N VAL A 515 23.62 6.69 15.18
CA VAL A 515 22.51 7.64 15.41
C VAL A 515 22.23 7.69 16.91
N THR A 516 22.20 8.91 17.46
CA THR A 516 22.02 9.17 18.89
C THR A 516 20.87 10.15 19.14
N ASP A 517 20.63 10.49 20.40
CA ASP A 517 19.62 11.49 20.81
C ASP A 517 19.83 12.86 20.12
N ALA A 518 21.03 13.16 19.65
CA ALA A 518 21.33 14.42 18.94
C ALA A 518 20.52 14.55 17.64
N SER A 519 20.25 13.42 16.93
CA SER A 519 19.42 13.41 15.74
C SER A 519 18.01 13.91 16.00
N PHE A 520 17.44 13.55 17.15
CA PHE A 520 16.07 13.88 17.50
C PHE A 520 15.86 15.36 17.79
N LYS A 521 16.88 16.06 18.26
CA LYS A 521 16.85 17.53 18.42
C LYS A 521 16.75 18.23 17.05
N TYR A 522 17.34 17.68 16.03
CA TYR A 522 17.16 18.17 14.65
C TYR A 522 15.77 17.82 14.09
N ILE A 523 15.23 16.64 14.44
CA ILE A 523 13.91 16.18 14.01
C ILE A 523 12.82 17.10 14.56
N ASP A 524 12.82 17.37 15.85
CA ASP A 524 11.86 18.26 16.49
C ASP A 524 11.87 19.66 15.83
N LYS A 525 13.05 20.24 15.68
CA LYS A 525 13.21 21.61 15.16
C LYS A 525 12.79 21.76 13.69
N ASN A 526 13.09 20.76 12.85
CA ASN A 526 13.03 20.94 11.38
C ASN A 526 11.84 20.23 10.71
N TYR A 527 11.22 19.23 11.37
CA TYR A 527 10.20 18.40 10.70
C TYR A 527 8.85 18.31 11.42
N PRO A 528 8.14 19.43 11.60
CA PRO A 528 6.87 19.46 12.35
C PRO A 528 5.76 18.62 11.69
N ASN A 529 5.89 18.30 10.40
CA ASN A 529 4.94 17.52 9.61
C ASN A 529 5.30 16.02 9.50
N LEU A 530 6.30 15.58 10.30
CA LEU A 530 6.72 14.18 10.30
C LEU A 530 5.59 13.30 10.86
N SER A 531 5.21 12.29 10.07
CA SER A 531 4.09 11.41 10.39
C SER A 531 4.50 9.96 10.64
N HIS A 532 5.60 9.51 10.05
CA HIS A 532 6.08 8.13 10.19
C HIS A 532 7.56 8.12 10.52
N ILE A 533 7.91 7.46 11.63
CA ILE A 533 9.27 7.27 12.10
C ILE A 533 9.51 5.78 12.33
N TYR A 534 10.51 5.21 11.66
CA TYR A 534 10.96 3.84 11.86
C TYR A 534 12.44 3.87 12.21
N MET A 535 12.80 3.54 13.44
CA MET A 535 14.14 3.63 14.00
C MET A 535 14.51 2.36 14.80
N ALA A 536 14.11 1.20 14.30
CA ALA A 536 14.41 -0.05 14.97
C ALA A 536 15.92 -0.33 15.04
N ASP A 537 16.36 -1.05 16.08
CA ASP A 537 17.75 -1.45 16.32
C ASP A 537 18.75 -0.29 16.38
N CYS A 538 18.33 0.86 16.87
CA CYS A 538 19.20 2.02 17.07
C CYS A 538 19.67 2.11 18.53
N LYS A 539 20.80 1.47 18.87
CA LYS A 539 21.30 1.34 20.25
C LYS A 539 21.73 2.66 20.92
N GLY A 540 21.87 3.73 20.15
CA GLY A 540 22.24 5.08 20.66
C GLY A 540 21.05 5.92 21.14
N ILE A 541 19.82 5.42 20.94
CA ILE A 541 18.56 6.11 21.27
C ILE A 541 18.18 5.86 22.73
N THR A 542 17.82 6.94 23.48
CA THR A 542 17.43 6.87 24.89
C THR A 542 16.11 7.60 25.13
N ASP A 543 15.69 7.69 26.38
CA ASP A 543 14.53 8.45 26.82
C ASP A 543 14.54 9.92 26.37
N SER A 544 15.71 10.52 26.20
CA SER A 544 15.87 11.89 25.70
C SER A 544 15.36 12.06 24.26
N SER A 545 15.49 11.02 23.44
CA SER A 545 14.94 11.00 22.07
C SER A 545 13.42 11.10 22.09
N LEU A 546 12.77 10.30 22.93
CA LEU A 546 11.31 10.29 23.05
C LEU A 546 10.75 11.65 23.53
N ARG A 547 11.46 12.31 24.46
CA ARG A 547 11.11 13.67 24.88
C ARG A 547 11.12 14.64 23.68
N SER A 548 12.12 14.53 22.80
CA SER A 548 12.21 15.37 21.60
C SER A 548 11.12 15.08 20.56
N LEU A 549 10.52 13.89 20.54
CA LEU A 549 9.42 13.54 19.63
C LEU A 549 8.04 14.00 20.13
N SER A 550 7.91 14.31 21.42
CA SER A 550 6.62 14.63 22.03
C SER A 550 5.88 15.82 21.39
N PRO A 551 6.53 16.86 20.82
CA PRO A 551 5.87 17.99 20.17
C PRO A 551 5.28 17.68 18.79
N LEU A 552 5.64 16.56 18.16
CA LEU A 552 5.29 16.22 16.76
C LEU A 552 3.81 15.88 16.59
N ARG A 553 2.98 16.91 16.37
CA ARG A 553 1.51 16.78 16.29
C ARG A 553 0.99 15.89 15.15
N GLN A 554 1.79 15.60 14.13
CA GLN A 554 1.37 14.80 12.96
C GLN A 554 1.83 13.35 13.02
N LEU A 555 2.55 12.95 14.09
CA LEU A 555 3.08 11.60 14.22
C LEU A 555 1.96 10.58 14.37
N THR A 556 1.92 9.60 13.47
CA THR A 556 0.92 8.52 13.43
C THR A 556 1.54 7.14 13.58
N VAL A 557 2.79 6.96 13.16
CA VAL A 557 3.51 5.70 13.21
C VAL A 557 4.87 5.91 13.85
N LEU A 558 5.15 5.15 14.91
CA LEU A 558 6.43 5.16 15.61
C LEU A 558 6.91 3.73 15.85
N ASN A 559 8.03 3.36 15.24
CA ASN A 559 8.69 2.08 15.45
C ASN A 559 10.06 2.30 16.11
N LEU A 560 10.21 1.77 17.31
CA LEU A 560 11.42 1.84 18.14
C LEU A 560 11.86 0.43 18.59
N ALA A 561 11.50 -0.60 17.84
CA ALA A 561 11.86 -1.97 18.16
C ALA A 561 13.38 -2.11 18.38
N ASN A 562 13.81 -2.94 19.32
CA ASN A 562 15.21 -3.17 19.71
C ASN A 562 15.94 -1.92 20.24
N CYS A 563 15.25 -0.86 20.61
CA CYS A 563 15.86 0.30 21.25
C CYS A 563 15.93 0.08 22.78
N VAL A 564 16.81 -0.81 23.22
CA VAL A 564 16.91 -1.35 24.59
C VAL A 564 17.18 -0.33 25.70
N ARG A 565 17.50 0.93 25.35
CA ARG A 565 17.75 2.01 26.32
C ARG A 565 16.52 2.86 26.62
N ILE A 566 15.42 2.61 25.93
CA ILE A 566 14.15 3.27 26.15
C ILE A 566 13.46 2.62 27.35
N GLY A 567 12.98 3.45 28.29
CA GLY A 567 12.27 3.00 29.46
C GLY A 567 10.98 3.79 29.72
N ASP A 568 10.31 3.49 30.83
CA ASP A 568 9.02 4.08 31.22
C ASP A 568 9.06 5.61 31.28
N MET A 569 10.16 6.20 31.73
CA MET A 569 10.31 7.65 31.84
C MET A 569 10.30 8.34 30.47
N GLY A 570 10.99 7.77 29.51
CA GLY A 570 10.99 8.29 28.13
C GLY A 570 9.62 8.20 27.48
N LEU A 571 8.99 7.05 27.60
CA LEU A 571 7.66 6.84 27.03
C LEU A 571 6.60 7.74 27.69
N ARG A 572 6.63 7.90 29.00
CA ARG A 572 5.77 8.82 29.73
C ARG A 572 5.90 10.25 29.21
N GLN A 573 7.14 10.76 29.10
CA GLN A 573 7.41 12.11 28.58
C GLN A 573 6.92 12.30 27.15
N PHE A 574 7.05 11.28 26.30
CA PHE A 574 6.50 11.29 24.96
C PHE A 574 4.97 11.37 24.95
N LEU A 575 4.32 10.56 25.78
CA LEU A 575 2.87 10.45 25.85
C LEU A 575 2.20 11.68 26.49
N ASP A 576 2.90 12.43 27.32
CA ASP A 576 2.39 13.70 27.86
C ASP A 576 2.31 14.79 26.78
N GLY A 577 3.00 14.63 25.66
CA GLY A 577 2.96 15.55 24.53
C GLY A 577 1.79 15.35 23.56
N PRO A 578 1.58 16.30 22.63
CA PRO A 578 0.48 16.27 21.67
C PRO A 578 0.61 15.17 20.61
N ALA A 579 1.77 14.53 20.46
CA ALA A 579 2.00 13.41 19.55
C ALA A 579 1.10 12.20 19.90
N SER A 580 0.89 11.94 21.19
CA SER A 580 0.18 10.75 21.71
C SER A 580 -1.23 10.58 21.13
N ILE A 581 -1.97 11.67 20.92
CA ILE A 581 -3.37 11.64 20.48
C ILE A 581 -3.52 11.06 19.06
N ARG A 582 -2.52 11.21 18.19
CA ARG A 582 -2.58 10.82 16.80
C ARG A 582 -1.87 9.51 16.48
N ILE A 583 -1.14 8.95 17.42
CA ILE A 583 -0.46 7.65 17.23
C ILE A 583 -1.51 6.58 16.93
N ARG A 584 -1.26 5.85 15.83
CA ARG A 584 -2.05 4.70 15.39
C ARG A 584 -1.27 3.40 15.46
N GLU A 585 0.03 3.48 15.19
CA GLU A 585 0.91 2.33 15.20
C GLU A 585 2.12 2.62 16.07
N LEU A 586 2.33 1.76 17.06
CA LEU A 586 3.44 1.86 17.99
C LEU A 586 4.10 0.48 18.15
N ASN A 587 5.37 0.41 17.78
CA ASN A 587 6.17 -0.78 17.97
C ASN A 587 7.29 -0.51 18.97
N LEU A 588 7.27 -1.21 20.08
CA LEU A 588 8.21 -1.14 21.21
C LEU A 588 8.83 -2.54 21.50
N SER A 589 8.84 -3.42 20.50
CA SER A 589 9.41 -4.76 20.64
C SER A 589 10.84 -4.72 21.17
N ASN A 590 11.20 -5.61 22.07
CA ASN A 590 12.53 -5.70 22.69
C ASN A 590 12.97 -4.43 23.43
N CYS A 591 12.04 -3.56 23.83
CA CYS A 591 12.33 -2.47 24.75
C CYS A 591 12.22 -2.98 26.20
N VAL A 592 13.21 -3.76 26.61
CA VAL A 592 13.22 -4.55 27.87
C VAL A 592 13.09 -3.74 29.17
N ARG A 593 13.14 -2.40 29.10
CA ARG A 593 13.04 -1.50 30.29
C ARG A 593 11.62 -0.95 30.48
N LEU A 594 10.67 -1.39 29.68
CA LEU A 594 9.27 -0.98 29.76
C LEU A 594 8.50 -1.91 30.69
N SER A 595 7.67 -1.31 31.54
CA SER A 595 6.83 -2.01 32.51
C SER A 595 5.33 -1.69 32.34
N ASP A 596 4.49 -2.21 33.22
CA ASP A 596 3.06 -1.93 33.27
C ASP A 596 2.74 -0.43 33.35
N ALA A 597 3.64 0.38 33.95
CA ALA A 597 3.48 1.84 34.01
C ALA A 597 3.42 2.49 32.63
N SER A 598 4.19 1.99 31.67
CA SER A 598 4.12 2.42 30.28
C SER A 598 2.78 2.11 29.64
N VAL A 599 2.26 0.91 29.84
CA VAL A 599 0.99 0.44 29.25
C VAL A 599 -0.20 1.19 29.86
N MET A 600 -0.18 1.42 31.18
CA MET A 600 -1.16 2.28 31.83
C MET A 600 -1.23 3.65 31.17
N LYS A 601 -0.07 4.27 30.96
CA LYS A 601 0.01 5.60 30.33
C LYS A 601 -0.44 5.60 28.87
N LEU A 602 -0.14 4.54 28.10
CA LEU A 602 -0.64 4.34 26.74
C LEU A 602 -2.17 4.29 26.71
N SER A 603 -2.79 3.57 27.63
CA SER A 603 -4.24 3.44 27.69
C SER A 603 -4.95 4.77 28.00
N GLU A 604 -4.31 5.66 28.75
CA GLU A 604 -4.83 6.98 29.07
C GLU A 604 -4.70 7.99 27.92
N ARG A 605 -3.60 7.91 27.16
CA ARG A 605 -3.18 8.99 26.26
C ARG A 605 -3.31 8.70 24.77
N CYS A 606 -3.46 7.42 24.35
CA CYS A 606 -3.49 7.01 22.96
C CYS A 606 -4.86 6.45 22.52
N PRO A 607 -5.90 7.27 22.39
CA PRO A 607 -7.26 6.81 22.06
C PRO A 607 -7.41 6.25 20.64
N ASN A 608 -6.45 6.51 19.73
CA ASN A 608 -6.50 6.14 18.33
C ASN A 608 -5.49 5.02 17.96
N LEU A 609 -4.90 4.37 18.97
CA LEU A 609 -3.90 3.32 18.75
C LEU A 609 -4.56 2.05 18.19
N ASN A 610 -4.18 1.67 16.97
CA ASN A 610 -4.72 0.50 16.27
C ASN A 610 -3.79 -0.72 16.32
N TYR A 611 -2.48 -0.48 16.31
CA TYR A 611 -1.44 -1.50 16.38
C TYR A 611 -0.48 -1.21 17.53
N LEU A 612 -0.23 -2.20 18.36
CA LEU A 612 0.73 -2.16 19.46
C LEU A 612 1.56 -3.44 19.48
N SER A 613 2.89 -3.32 19.42
CA SER A 613 3.79 -4.42 19.68
C SER A 613 4.64 -4.15 20.92
N LEU A 614 4.58 -5.08 21.86
CA LEU A 614 5.33 -5.15 23.10
C LEU A 614 6.09 -6.48 23.19
N ARG A 615 6.47 -7.03 22.03
CA ARG A 615 7.19 -8.30 21.95
C ARG A 615 8.47 -8.26 22.79
N ASN A 616 8.74 -9.32 23.57
CA ASN A 616 9.91 -9.47 24.44
C ASN A 616 10.08 -8.30 25.43
N CYS A 617 8.98 -7.76 25.96
CA CYS A 617 8.99 -6.82 27.07
C CYS A 617 8.76 -7.61 28.36
N ASP A 618 9.83 -8.06 29.01
CA ASP A 618 9.80 -9.06 30.11
C ASP A 618 9.16 -8.55 31.42
N HIS A 619 9.01 -7.23 31.61
CA HIS A 619 8.46 -6.64 32.82
C HIS A 619 6.96 -6.35 32.75
N LEU A 620 6.27 -6.89 31.71
CA LEU A 620 4.81 -6.79 31.61
C LEU A 620 4.14 -7.90 32.41
N THR A 621 3.19 -7.49 33.27
CA THR A 621 2.41 -8.42 34.09
C THR A 621 0.94 -8.49 33.64
N ALA A 622 0.13 -9.33 34.29
CA ALA A 622 -1.31 -9.39 34.07
C ALA A 622 -2.02 -8.04 34.32
N GLN A 623 -1.47 -7.15 35.15
CA GLN A 623 -1.99 -5.80 35.36
C GLN A 623 -1.79 -4.94 34.14
N GLY A 624 -0.61 -4.99 33.51
CA GLY A 624 -0.34 -4.30 32.25
C GLY A 624 -1.31 -4.71 31.14
N ILE A 625 -1.58 -6.02 31.02
CA ILE A 625 -2.59 -6.52 30.08
C ILE A 625 -3.98 -5.96 30.37
N GLY A 626 -4.33 -5.78 31.66
CA GLY A 626 -5.60 -5.14 32.07
C GLY A 626 -5.77 -3.71 31.53
N TYR A 627 -4.69 -2.94 31.44
CA TYR A 627 -4.75 -1.58 30.87
C TYR A 627 -4.91 -1.61 29.33
N ILE A 628 -4.38 -2.62 28.63
CA ILE A 628 -4.52 -2.76 27.16
C ILE A 628 -5.99 -2.82 26.76
N VAL A 629 -6.85 -3.48 27.53
CA VAL A 629 -8.28 -3.61 27.24
C VAL A 629 -8.98 -2.25 27.15
N ASN A 630 -8.48 -1.23 27.82
CA ASN A 630 -9.02 0.13 27.80
C ASN A 630 -8.65 0.90 26.51
N ILE A 631 -7.76 0.37 25.68
CA ILE A 631 -7.43 0.96 24.37
C ILE A 631 -8.46 0.49 23.34
N PHE A 632 -9.67 1.06 23.36
CA PHE A 632 -10.82 0.60 22.56
C PHE A 632 -10.62 0.65 21.03
N SER A 633 -9.61 1.34 20.54
CA SER A 633 -9.28 1.45 19.11
C SER A 633 -8.38 0.32 18.60
N LEU A 634 -7.79 -0.47 19.51
CA LEU A 634 -6.80 -1.48 19.17
C LEU A 634 -7.41 -2.60 18.30
N VAL A 635 -6.73 -2.92 17.22
CA VAL A 635 -7.12 -3.94 16.23
C VAL A 635 -6.10 -5.07 16.20
N SER A 636 -4.82 -4.75 16.39
CA SER A 636 -3.70 -5.68 16.32
C SER A 636 -2.79 -5.50 17.51
N ILE A 637 -2.42 -6.62 18.15
CA ILE A 637 -1.49 -6.64 19.28
C ILE A 637 -0.51 -7.79 19.16
N ASP A 638 0.76 -7.49 19.46
CA ASP A 638 1.84 -8.47 19.56
C ASP A 638 2.44 -8.44 20.97
N LEU A 639 2.25 -9.54 21.68
CA LEU A 639 2.76 -9.80 23.04
C LEU A 639 3.70 -11.02 23.06
N SER A 640 4.25 -11.39 21.91
CA SER A 640 5.13 -12.53 21.76
C SER A 640 6.35 -12.42 22.68
N GLY A 641 6.78 -13.53 23.26
CA GLY A 641 7.92 -13.58 24.17
C GLY A 641 7.72 -12.85 25.50
N THR A 642 6.48 -12.47 25.84
CA THR A 642 6.17 -11.90 27.17
C THR A 642 5.71 -13.01 28.14
N ASP A 643 5.72 -12.70 29.44
CA ASP A 643 5.31 -13.64 30.49
C ASP A 643 3.77 -13.68 30.71
N ILE A 644 3.01 -13.50 29.61
CA ILE A 644 1.54 -13.54 29.65
C ILE A 644 1.05 -14.94 30.02
N SER A 645 0.07 -14.98 30.93
CA SER A 645 -0.59 -16.21 31.40
C SER A 645 -1.99 -16.36 30.82
N ASN A 646 -2.65 -17.50 31.12
CA ASN A 646 -4.06 -17.72 30.77
C ASN A 646 -4.99 -16.63 31.35
N GLU A 647 -4.67 -16.08 32.51
CA GLU A 647 -5.43 -14.98 33.11
C GLU A 647 -5.32 -13.71 32.26
N GLY A 648 -4.11 -13.38 31.78
CA GLY A 648 -3.89 -12.27 30.85
C GLY A 648 -4.71 -12.41 29.57
N LEU A 649 -4.75 -13.60 28.97
CA LEU A 649 -5.59 -13.89 27.80
C LEU A 649 -7.09 -13.75 28.11
N ASN A 650 -7.54 -14.21 29.26
CA ASN A 650 -8.92 -14.06 29.67
C ASN A 650 -9.31 -12.60 29.90
N VAL A 651 -8.39 -11.77 30.38
CA VAL A 651 -8.59 -10.32 30.47
C VAL A 651 -8.65 -9.72 29.05
N LEU A 652 -7.71 -10.08 28.16
CA LEU A 652 -7.65 -9.59 26.80
C LEU A 652 -8.88 -9.99 25.96
N SER A 653 -9.53 -11.11 26.28
CA SER A 653 -10.76 -11.58 25.63
C SER A 653 -11.94 -10.60 25.74
N LYS A 654 -11.89 -9.66 26.68
CA LYS A 654 -12.87 -8.57 26.82
C LYS A 654 -12.78 -7.54 25.70
N HIS A 655 -11.67 -7.50 24.97
CA HIS A 655 -11.44 -6.55 23.87
C HIS A 655 -12.19 -6.98 22.61
N LYS A 656 -13.25 -6.27 22.22
CA LYS A 656 -14.20 -6.67 21.16
C LYS A 656 -13.78 -6.35 19.73
N LYS A 657 -12.70 -5.56 19.53
CA LYS A 657 -12.26 -5.13 18.19
C LYS A 657 -10.98 -5.80 17.74
N LEU A 658 -10.39 -6.64 18.56
CA LEU A 658 -9.12 -7.28 18.24
C LEU A 658 -9.31 -8.29 17.11
N LYS A 659 -8.56 -8.12 16.04
CA LYS A 659 -8.53 -8.99 14.86
C LYS A 659 -7.24 -9.77 14.76
N GLU A 660 -6.15 -9.22 15.27
CA GLU A 660 -4.82 -9.79 15.17
C GLU A 660 -4.20 -9.93 16.56
N LEU A 661 -3.83 -11.15 16.91
CA LEU A 661 -3.14 -11.48 18.16
C LEU A 661 -1.91 -12.30 17.86
N SER A 662 -0.75 -11.87 18.37
CA SER A 662 0.46 -12.66 18.42
C SER A 662 0.90 -12.83 19.88
N VAL A 663 1.06 -14.10 20.27
CA VAL A 663 1.52 -14.54 21.58
C VAL A 663 2.52 -15.68 21.41
N SER A 664 3.34 -15.61 20.36
CA SER A 664 4.37 -16.63 20.12
C SER A 664 5.42 -16.61 21.24
N GLU A 665 6.07 -17.74 21.49
CA GLU A 665 7.09 -17.88 22.54
C GLU A 665 6.58 -17.59 23.98
N CYS A 666 5.25 -17.66 24.22
CA CYS A 666 4.64 -17.44 25.53
C CYS A 666 4.42 -18.77 26.24
N TYR A 667 5.39 -19.21 27.02
CA TYR A 667 5.43 -20.58 27.61
C TYR A 667 4.39 -20.84 28.70
N ARG A 668 3.77 -19.80 29.28
CA ARG A 668 2.72 -19.94 30.31
C ARG A 668 1.31 -20.09 29.75
N ILE A 669 1.16 -19.95 28.44
CA ILE A 669 -0.11 -20.10 27.77
C ILE A 669 -0.40 -21.57 27.54
N THR A 670 -1.62 -21.98 27.88
CA THR A 670 -2.13 -23.34 27.61
C THR A 670 -3.42 -23.26 26.78
N ASP A 671 -3.92 -24.44 26.40
CA ASP A 671 -5.18 -24.56 25.66
C ASP A 671 -6.34 -23.78 26.30
N VAL A 672 -6.41 -23.77 27.65
CA VAL A 672 -7.48 -23.12 28.42
C VAL A 672 -7.54 -21.60 28.11
N GLY A 673 -6.38 -20.94 28.09
CA GLY A 673 -6.31 -19.51 27.81
C GLY A 673 -6.76 -19.15 26.40
N ILE A 674 -6.25 -19.89 25.39
CA ILE A 674 -6.63 -19.65 23.98
C ILE A 674 -8.10 -19.98 23.74
N GLN A 675 -8.63 -21.06 24.32
CA GLN A 675 -10.07 -21.39 24.21
C GLN A 675 -10.96 -20.31 24.80
N ALA A 676 -10.62 -19.76 25.98
CA ALA A 676 -11.36 -18.68 26.61
C ALA A 676 -11.33 -17.41 25.72
N PHE A 677 -10.18 -17.11 25.12
CA PHE A 677 -10.02 -16.00 24.20
C PHE A 677 -10.86 -16.18 22.93
N CYS A 678 -10.78 -17.34 22.25
CA CYS A 678 -11.52 -17.63 21.02
C CYS A 678 -13.04 -17.52 21.21
N LYS A 679 -13.59 -17.99 22.35
CA LYS A 679 -15.03 -17.89 22.66
C LYS A 679 -15.55 -16.45 22.63
N SER A 680 -14.70 -15.48 22.97
CA SER A 680 -15.08 -14.05 23.04
C SER A 680 -14.68 -13.25 21.82
N SER A 681 -13.76 -13.75 20.98
CA SER A 681 -13.10 -13.01 19.88
C SER A 681 -13.49 -13.60 18.52
N LEU A 682 -14.80 -13.52 18.19
CA LEU A 682 -15.38 -14.09 16.95
C LEU A 682 -14.91 -13.41 15.66
N ILE A 683 -14.29 -12.24 15.75
CA ILE A 683 -13.79 -11.46 14.59
C ILE A 683 -12.30 -11.64 14.35
N LEU A 684 -11.66 -12.60 15.05
CA LEU A 684 -10.24 -12.85 14.90
C LEU A 684 -9.91 -13.28 13.46
N GLU A 685 -8.97 -12.58 12.84
CA GLU A 685 -8.50 -12.80 11.47
C GLU A 685 -7.08 -13.39 11.46
N HIS A 686 -6.22 -13.00 12.42
CA HIS A 686 -4.82 -13.44 12.51
C HIS A 686 -4.49 -13.92 13.91
N LEU A 687 -3.94 -15.11 14.01
CA LEU A 687 -3.44 -15.67 15.27
C LEU A 687 -2.04 -16.26 15.05
N ASP A 688 -1.09 -15.84 15.90
CA ASP A 688 0.22 -16.44 16.02
C ASP A 688 0.45 -16.94 17.44
N VAL A 689 0.57 -18.26 17.57
CA VAL A 689 0.86 -18.96 18.82
C VAL A 689 2.08 -19.86 18.68
N SER A 690 2.99 -19.48 17.78
CA SER A 690 4.18 -20.25 17.47
C SER A 690 5.05 -20.46 18.71
N TYR A 691 5.69 -21.60 18.80
CA TYR A 691 6.62 -21.98 19.90
C TYR A 691 5.98 -22.02 21.30
N CYS A 692 4.65 -22.11 21.38
CA CYS A 692 3.95 -22.38 22.62
C CYS A 692 3.80 -23.89 22.82
N SER A 693 4.81 -24.53 23.37
CA SER A 693 4.93 -26.02 23.48
C SER A 693 3.84 -26.72 24.30
N GLN A 694 3.08 -25.96 25.09
CA GLN A 694 1.98 -26.48 25.91
C GLN A 694 0.67 -26.68 25.13
N LEU A 695 0.60 -26.09 23.91
CA LEU A 695 -0.61 -26.08 23.09
C LEU A 695 -0.80 -27.41 22.38
N SER A 696 -2.06 -27.85 22.30
CA SER A 696 -2.47 -29.11 21.68
C SER A 696 -3.59 -28.92 20.67
N ASP A 697 -4.14 -30.01 20.15
CA ASP A 697 -5.31 -30.04 19.26
C ASP A 697 -6.51 -29.21 19.74
N MET A 698 -6.60 -29.00 21.06
CA MET A 698 -7.75 -28.28 21.65
C MET A 698 -7.85 -26.85 21.20
N ILE A 699 -6.72 -26.19 20.89
CA ILE A 699 -6.75 -24.81 20.36
C ILE A 699 -7.27 -24.77 18.93
N ILE A 700 -6.85 -25.73 18.12
CA ILE A 700 -7.26 -25.82 16.71
C ILE A 700 -8.76 -26.08 16.63
N LYS A 701 -9.28 -26.97 17.49
CA LYS A 701 -10.72 -27.25 17.62
C LYS A 701 -11.49 -26.00 18.03
N ALA A 702 -10.97 -25.22 18.99
CA ALA A 702 -11.59 -23.95 19.40
C ALA A 702 -11.61 -22.91 18.25
N LEU A 703 -10.51 -22.79 17.50
CA LEU A 703 -10.44 -21.89 16.33
C LEU A 703 -11.46 -22.30 15.26
N ALA A 704 -11.56 -23.58 14.96
CA ALA A 704 -12.51 -24.09 13.98
C ALA A 704 -13.99 -23.83 14.37
N ILE A 705 -14.29 -23.79 15.68
CA ILE A 705 -15.65 -23.55 16.18
C ILE A 705 -15.97 -22.06 16.25
N TYR A 706 -15.05 -21.21 16.76
CA TYR A 706 -15.36 -19.84 17.12
C TYR A 706 -14.81 -18.80 16.12
N CYS A 707 -13.66 -19.07 15.48
CA CYS A 707 -12.92 -18.11 14.65
C CYS A 707 -12.97 -18.48 13.15
N ILE A 708 -14.18 -18.65 12.60
CA ILE A 708 -14.40 -19.07 11.20
C ILE A 708 -13.86 -18.09 10.14
N ASN A 709 -13.62 -16.82 10.51
CA ASN A 709 -13.08 -15.78 9.64
C ASN A 709 -11.54 -15.73 9.63
N LEU A 710 -10.88 -16.73 10.23
CA LEU A 710 -9.44 -16.78 10.32
C LEU A 710 -8.80 -16.78 8.92
N THR A 711 -7.90 -15.83 8.69
CA THR A 711 -7.18 -15.64 7.42
C THR A 711 -5.71 -16.04 7.53
N SER A 712 -5.12 -15.95 8.72
CA SER A 712 -3.74 -16.32 8.99
C SER A 712 -3.62 -17.06 10.32
N LEU A 713 -2.95 -18.19 10.31
CA LEU A 713 -2.65 -18.98 11.48
C LEU A 713 -1.18 -19.41 11.46
N SER A 714 -0.48 -19.16 12.57
CA SER A 714 0.84 -19.70 12.83
C SER A 714 0.82 -20.52 14.11
N VAL A 715 1.15 -21.79 13.98
CA VAL A 715 1.32 -22.76 15.07
C VAL A 715 2.69 -23.42 14.98
N ALA A 716 3.66 -22.73 14.39
CA ALA A 716 5.01 -23.25 14.23
C ALA A 716 5.61 -23.62 15.59
N GLY A 717 6.32 -24.73 15.65
CA GLY A 717 6.93 -25.19 16.91
C GLY A 717 5.96 -25.67 17.99
N CYS A 718 4.74 -26.09 17.62
CA CYS A 718 3.76 -26.70 18.51
C CYS A 718 3.73 -28.23 18.26
N PRO A 719 4.50 -29.04 18.99
CA PRO A 719 4.71 -30.47 18.69
C PRO A 719 3.47 -31.36 18.89
N LYS A 720 2.50 -30.92 19.70
CA LYS A 720 1.34 -31.74 20.10
C LYS A 720 0.13 -31.62 19.16
N ILE A 721 0.28 -30.97 18.02
CA ILE A 721 -0.80 -30.79 17.03
C ILE A 721 -0.80 -31.94 16.05
N THR A 722 -1.97 -32.57 15.87
CA THR A 722 -2.17 -33.74 15.01
C THR A 722 -3.07 -33.43 13.78
N ASP A 723 -3.07 -34.35 12.82
CA ASP A 723 -3.90 -34.25 11.60
C ASP A 723 -5.39 -34.12 11.92
N SER A 724 -5.90 -34.82 12.97
CA SER A 724 -7.33 -34.76 13.33
C SER A 724 -7.83 -33.35 13.66
N ALA A 725 -7.01 -32.56 14.34
CA ALA A 725 -7.39 -31.16 14.62
C ALA A 725 -7.35 -30.29 13.37
N MET A 726 -6.36 -30.51 12.52
CA MET A 726 -6.18 -29.75 11.30
C MET A 726 -7.23 -30.06 10.24
N GLU A 727 -7.74 -31.29 10.19
CA GLU A 727 -8.93 -31.66 9.40
C GLU A 727 -10.13 -30.79 9.77
N MET A 728 -10.41 -30.64 11.07
CA MET A 728 -11.49 -29.76 11.54
C MET A 728 -11.27 -28.30 11.14
N LEU A 729 -10.03 -27.80 11.22
CA LEU A 729 -9.70 -26.43 10.80
C LEU A 729 -9.99 -26.25 9.31
N SER A 730 -9.51 -27.16 8.47
CA SER A 730 -9.72 -27.11 7.02
C SER A 730 -11.19 -27.15 6.64
N ALA A 731 -11.99 -27.89 7.37
CA ALA A 731 -13.44 -28.02 7.15
C ALA A 731 -14.23 -26.77 7.52
N LYS A 732 -13.72 -25.88 8.39
CA LYS A 732 -14.43 -24.72 8.92
C LYS A 732 -13.82 -23.38 8.49
N CYS A 733 -12.50 -23.26 8.45
CA CYS A 733 -11.79 -22.01 8.17
C CYS A 733 -11.46 -21.85 6.67
N HIS A 734 -12.47 -21.61 5.84
CA HIS A 734 -12.32 -21.52 4.38
C HIS A 734 -11.62 -20.27 3.86
N TYR A 735 -11.45 -19.26 4.72
CA TYR A 735 -10.80 -17.97 4.39
C TYR A 735 -9.30 -17.97 4.69
N LEU A 736 -8.73 -19.11 5.10
CA LEU A 736 -7.32 -19.21 5.43
C LEU A 736 -6.44 -18.93 4.20
N HIS A 737 -5.58 -17.90 4.29
CA HIS A 737 -4.63 -17.49 3.26
C HIS A 737 -3.20 -17.87 3.60
N ILE A 738 -2.86 -17.81 4.88
CA ILE A 738 -1.51 -18.05 5.39
C ILE A 738 -1.61 -19.11 6.48
N LEU A 739 -0.81 -20.17 6.37
CA LEU A 739 -0.69 -21.20 7.37
C LEU A 739 0.78 -21.54 7.58
N ASP A 740 1.23 -21.42 8.82
CA ASP A 740 2.55 -21.86 9.26
C ASP A 740 2.42 -23.00 10.26
N ILE A 741 2.86 -24.18 9.86
CA ILE A 741 2.88 -25.43 10.64
C ILE A 741 4.31 -25.94 10.80
N SER A 742 5.31 -25.07 10.62
CA SER A 742 6.71 -25.48 10.70
C SER A 742 7.03 -26.09 12.07
N GLY A 743 7.68 -27.22 12.08
CA GLY A 743 8.02 -27.94 13.33
C GLY A 743 6.86 -28.70 14.00
N CYS A 744 5.67 -28.75 13.38
CA CYS A 744 4.62 -29.64 13.86
C CYS A 744 4.93 -31.08 13.39
N VAL A 745 5.72 -31.79 14.19
CA VAL A 745 6.31 -33.10 13.83
C VAL A 745 5.31 -34.25 13.70
N LEU A 746 4.15 -34.14 14.34
CA LEU A 746 3.10 -35.20 14.29
C LEU A 746 2.21 -35.10 13.04
N LEU A 747 2.33 -34.01 12.25
CA LEU A 747 1.53 -33.84 11.05
C LEU A 747 2.06 -34.71 9.90
N THR A 748 1.14 -35.35 9.17
CA THR A 748 1.46 -36.25 8.07
C THR A 748 0.99 -35.71 6.70
N ASP A 749 1.16 -36.49 5.63
CA ASP A 749 0.70 -36.15 4.28
C ASP A 749 -0.82 -35.88 4.22
N GLN A 750 -1.60 -36.46 5.13
CA GLN A 750 -3.07 -36.34 5.19
C GLN A 750 -3.52 -34.87 5.28
N ILE A 751 -2.84 -34.06 6.10
CA ILE A 751 -3.20 -32.63 6.22
C ILE A 751 -3.17 -31.89 4.88
N LEU A 752 -2.22 -32.23 4.00
CA LEU A 752 -2.11 -31.53 2.71
C LEU A 752 -3.30 -31.84 1.78
N GLU A 753 -3.87 -33.04 1.89
CA GLU A 753 -5.08 -33.42 1.18
C GLU A 753 -6.30 -32.66 1.73
N ASP A 754 -6.44 -32.59 3.05
CA ASP A 754 -7.53 -31.88 3.73
C ASP A 754 -7.49 -30.38 3.43
N LEU A 755 -6.31 -29.75 3.47
CA LEU A 755 -6.14 -28.35 3.10
C LEU A 755 -6.51 -28.07 1.63
N GLN A 756 -6.23 -28.98 0.70
CA GLN A 756 -6.63 -28.82 -0.70
C GLN A 756 -8.15 -28.81 -0.87
N ILE A 757 -8.86 -29.57 -0.03
CA ILE A 757 -10.33 -29.67 -0.07
C ILE A 757 -10.97 -28.45 0.63
N GLY A 758 -10.53 -28.13 1.84
CA GLY A 758 -11.17 -27.15 2.71
C GLY A 758 -10.67 -25.72 2.49
N CYS A 759 -9.35 -25.50 2.42
CA CYS A 759 -8.73 -24.17 2.39
C CYS A 759 -8.35 -23.73 0.97
N LYS A 760 -9.34 -23.49 0.09
CA LYS A 760 -9.11 -23.15 -1.33
C LYS A 760 -8.47 -21.78 -1.55
N GLN A 761 -8.44 -20.94 -0.56
CA GLN A 761 -7.86 -19.60 -0.59
C GLN A 761 -6.42 -19.56 -0.07
N LEU A 762 -5.87 -20.71 0.34
CA LEU A 762 -4.52 -20.79 0.88
C LEU A 762 -3.48 -20.36 -0.16
N ARG A 763 -2.66 -19.37 0.21
CA ARG A 763 -1.64 -18.75 -0.65
C ARG A 763 -0.23 -19.07 -0.18
N ILE A 764 -0.01 -19.00 1.13
CA ILE A 764 1.30 -19.20 1.74
C ILE A 764 1.17 -20.39 2.70
N LEU A 765 2.02 -21.39 2.51
CA LEU A 765 2.11 -22.56 3.38
C LEU A 765 3.56 -22.76 3.78
N LYS A 766 3.84 -22.68 5.09
CA LYS A 766 5.13 -22.98 5.66
C LYS A 766 5.03 -24.28 6.44
N MET A 767 5.95 -25.20 6.17
CA MET A 767 6.03 -26.53 6.76
C MET A 767 7.49 -26.99 6.77
N GLN A 768 8.34 -26.13 7.34
CA GLN A 768 9.74 -26.50 7.57
C GLN A 768 9.83 -27.41 8.80
N TYR A 769 10.76 -28.32 8.84
CA TYR A 769 10.97 -29.27 9.94
C TYR A 769 9.76 -30.16 10.24
N CYS A 770 8.90 -30.43 9.22
CA CYS A 770 7.81 -31.40 9.32
C CYS A 770 8.29 -32.74 8.81
N THR A 771 8.85 -33.57 9.74
CA THR A 771 9.57 -34.80 9.43
C THR A 771 8.69 -35.87 8.78
N ASN A 772 7.40 -35.92 9.13
CA ASN A 772 6.44 -36.89 8.63
C ASN A 772 5.68 -36.50 7.36
N ILE A 773 5.95 -35.27 6.82
CA ILE A 773 5.40 -34.82 5.53
C ILE A 773 6.37 -35.25 4.42
N SER A 774 5.88 -35.99 3.44
CA SER A 774 6.72 -36.45 2.35
C SER A 774 6.98 -35.37 1.30
N LYS A 775 8.15 -35.42 0.68
CA LYS A 775 8.52 -34.53 -0.42
C LYS A 775 7.53 -34.62 -1.61
N LYS A 776 6.93 -35.80 -1.85
CA LYS A 776 5.95 -36.01 -2.91
C LYS A 776 4.64 -35.27 -2.64
N ALA A 777 4.14 -35.30 -1.41
CA ALA A 777 2.94 -34.58 -0.99
C ALA A 777 3.20 -33.07 -1.04
N ALA A 778 4.34 -32.60 -0.55
CA ALA A 778 4.76 -31.21 -0.61
C ALA A 778 4.82 -30.70 -2.08
N GLN A 779 5.40 -31.48 -3.01
CA GLN A 779 5.43 -31.11 -4.43
C GLN A 779 4.02 -31.01 -5.07
N ARG A 780 3.08 -31.90 -4.68
CA ARG A 780 1.69 -31.79 -5.14
C ARG A 780 1.04 -30.48 -4.65
N MET A 781 1.29 -30.11 -3.41
CA MET A 781 0.76 -28.89 -2.79
C MET A 781 1.38 -27.62 -3.39
N SER A 782 2.65 -27.64 -3.81
CA SER A 782 3.35 -26.49 -4.43
C SER A 782 2.62 -25.93 -5.65
N SER A 783 1.90 -26.73 -6.41
CA SER A 783 1.11 -26.26 -7.56
C SER A 783 -0.19 -25.53 -7.18
N LYS A 784 -0.60 -25.60 -5.91
CA LYS A 784 -1.87 -25.06 -5.39
C LYS A 784 -1.70 -23.75 -4.65
N VAL A 785 -0.54 -23.53 -4.04
CA VAL A 785 -0.21 -22.33 -3.26
C VAL A 785 0.70 -21.40 -4.06
N GLN A 786 0.78 -20.14 -3.67
CA GLN A 786 1.64 -19.14 -4.32
C GLN A 786 3.08 -19.24 -3.82
N GLN A 787 3.23 -19.47 -2.52
CA GLN A 787 4.52 -19.63 -1.85
C GLN A 787 4.46 -20.84 -0.93
N GLN A 788 5.49 -21.64 -0.96
CA GLN A 788 5.66 -22.81 -0.11
C GLN A 788 7.08 -22.87 0.42
N GLU A 789 7.20 -23.04 1.72
CA GLU A 789 8.46 -23.31 2.40
C GLU A 789 8.39 -24.72 3.00
N TYR A 790 9.26 -25.60 2.57
CA TYR A 790 9.27 -27.01 2.99
C TYR A 790 10.68 -27.55 3.16
N ASN A 791 10.92 -28.21 4.27
CA ASN A 791 11.97 -29.19 4.44
C ASN A 791 11.51 -30.29 5.42
N SER A 792 12.13 -31.46 5.33
CA SER A 792 11.88 -32.60 6.22
C SER A 792 13.07 -32.86 7.17
N ASN A 793 13.84 -31.80 7.45
CA ASN A 793 14.94 -31.89 8.41
C ASN A 793 14.39 -32.08 9.84
N ASP A 794 15.18 -32.62 10.73
CA ASP A 794 14.83 -32.71 12.13
C ASP A 794 14.68 -31.29 12.73
N PRO A 795 13.77 -31.09 13.70
CA PRO A 795 13.61 -29.82 14.37
C PRO A 795 14.93 -29.39 15.04
N PRO A 796 15.32 -28.10 14.91
CA PRO A 796 16.51 -27.62 15.57
C PRO A 796 16.35 -27.72 17.11
N ARG A 797 17.45 -28.01 17.83
CA ARG A 797 17.44 -28.18 19.28
C ARG A 797 16.79 -27.05 20.08
N TRP A 798 16.82 -25.84 19.55
CA TRP A 798 16.19 -24.70 20.23
C TRP A 798 14.65 -24.74 20.20
N PHE A 799 14.02 -25.66 19.44
CA PHE A 799 12.57 -25.93 19.56
C PHE A 799 12.23 -26.60 20.89
N GLY A 800 13.19 -27.25 21.55
CA GLY A 800 13.01 -27.85 22.86
C GLY A 800 12.39 -29.26 22.84
N TYR A 801 12.23 -29.87 21.68
CA TYR A 801 11.70 -31.22 21.49
C TYR A 801 12.40 -31.93 20.34
N ASP A 802 12.27 -33.22 20.30
CA ASP A 802 12.87 -34.12 19.31
C ASP A 802 11.94 -34.38 18.10
N ARG A 803 12.31 -35.32 17.25
CA ARG A 803 11.58 -35.70 16.05
C ARG A 803 10.19 -36.29 16.34
N GLU A 804 10.03 -36.96 17.48
CA GLU A 804 8.80 -37.55 18.00
C GLU A 804 7.90 -36.52 18.71
N GLY A 805 8.42 -35.35 18.99
CA GLY A 805 7.72 -34.27 19.71
C GLY A 805 7.91 -34.32 21.22
N ASP A 806 8.79 -35.20 21.70
CA ASP A 806 9.08 -35.35 23.13
C ASP A 806 10.08 -34.29 23.59
N PRO A 807 9.90 -33.69 24.78
CA PRO A 807 10.80 -32.69 25.32
C PRO A 807 12.24 -33.23 25.44
N LEU A 808 13.23 -32.46 24.99
CA LEU A 808 14.64 -32.80 25.14
C LEU A 808 15.01 -32.89 26.63
N THR A 809 15.66 -33.96 27.06
CA THR A 809 16.08 -34.14 28.45
C THR A 809 17.27 -33.23 28.80
N GLU A 810 17.41 -32.81 30.08
CA GLU A 810 18.46 -31.87 30.55
C GLU A 810 19.89 -32.28 30.25
N LEU A 811 20.15 -33.55 29.96
CA LEU A 811 21.45 -34.08 29.54
C LEU A 811 21.86 -33.64 28.13
N ASP A 812 20.92 -33.19 27.29
CA ASP A 812 21.14 -32.66 25.92
C ASP A 812 21.25 -31.14 25.90
N ASN A 813 20.99 -30.48 27.02
CA ASN A 813 21.06 -29.01 27.17
C ASN A 813 22.50 -28.58 27.53
N VAL A 814 23.41 -28.58 26.59
CA VAL A 814 24.52 -27.64 26.61
C VAL A 814 23.92 -26.23 26.39
N THR A 815 23.86 -25.47 27.46
CA THR A 815 23.31 -24.11 27.57
C THR A 815 23.50 -23.31 26.29
N PRO A 816 22.43 -22.80 25.64
CA PRO A 816 22.58 -21.69 24.72
C PRO A 816 22.93 -20.48 25.58
N SER A 817 24.17 -19.99 25.43
CA SER A 817 24.55 -18.66 25.90
C SER A 817 23.48 -17.67 25.48
N LYS A 818 22.99 -16.87 26.43
CA LYS A 818 22.12 -15.71 26.18
C LYS A 818 22.80 -14.81 25.13
N GLY A 819 22.44 -15.02 23.87
CA GLY A 819 23.16 -14.39 22.73
C GLY A 819 22.55 -14.72 21.36
N ALA A 820 21.42 -15.40 21.28
CA ALA A 820 20.80 -15.71 20.01
C ALA A 820 19.70 -14.69 19.63
N SER A 821 19.99 -13.39 19.75
CA SER A 821 19.21 -12.33 19.08
C SER A 821 19.92 -11.80 17.82
N GLU A 822 20.75 -12.61 17.21
CA GLU A 822 21.27 -12.41 15.87
C GLU A 822 20.67 -13.45 14.92
N LEU A 823 19.37 -13.44 14.73
CA LEU A 823 18.80 -13.89 13.48
C LEU A 823 19.13 -12.83 12.42
N THR A 824 20.39 -12.85 11.99
CA THR A 824 20.72 -12.47 10.64
C THR A 824 19.77 -13.24 9.72
N VAL A 825 18.95 -12.50 9.01
CA VAL A 825 18.30 -12.97 7.80
C VAL A 825 19.44 -13.48 6.91
N GLU A 826 19.72 -14.77 6.96
CA GLU A 826 20.52 -15.41 5.95
C GLU A 826 19.76 -15.25 4.65
N LYS A 827 20.23 -14.30 3.85
CA LYS A 827 19.90 -14.22 2.45
C LYS A 827 20.26 -15.56 1.84
N SER A 828 19.25 -16.30 1.40
CA SER A 828 19.44 -17.44 0.52
C SER A 828 20.10 -16.96 -0.77
N THR A 829 21.44 -16.90 -0.74
CA THR A 829 22.25 -16.87 -1.94
C THR A 829 22.21 -18.30 -2.50
N TYR A 830 21.40 -18.51 -3.51
CA TYR A 830 21.54 -19.65 -4.39
C TYR A 830 22.92 -19.57 -5.06
N SER A 831 23.89 -20.27 -4.52
CA SER A 831 25.08 -20.63 -5.26
C SER A 831 24.72 -21.76 -6.22
N SER A 832 24.62 -21.41 -7.51
CA SER A 832 24.64 -22.33 -8.62
C SER A 832 26.08 -22.82 -8.81
N GLU A 833 26.47 -23.86 -8.10
CA GLU A 833 27.63 -24.71 -8.44
C GLU A 833 27.34 -26.09 -7.89
N GLU A 834 26.90 -26.97 -8.79
CA GLU A 834 27.06 -28.43 -8.78
C GLU A 834 26.04 -29.08 -9.72
N GLN A 835 26.37 -29.05 -10.99
CA GLN A 835 25.97 -30.07 -11.96
C GLN A 835 26.95 -30.05 -13.13
N ALA A 836 28.07 -30.69 -12.88
CA ALA A 836 28.95 -31.22 -13.93
C ALA A 836 29.60 -32.48 -13.38
N ALA A 837 28.90 -33.64 -13.46
CA ALA A 837 29.43 -34.98 -13.61
C ALA A 837 28.28 -35.94 -13.98
#